data_d44bf279ff456deeea8c114184cf97a3
#
_entry.id   d44bf279ff456deeea8c114184cf97a3
#
_cell.length_a   1.000
_cell.length_b   1.000
_cell.length_c   1.000
_cell.angle_alpha   90.00
_cell.angle_beta   90.00
_cell.angle_gamma   90.00
#
_symmetry.space_group_name_H-M   'P 1'
#
loop_
_entity.id
_entity.type
_entity.pdbx_description
1 polymer ?
#
loop_
_entity_poly.entity_id
_entity_poly.type
_entity_poly.pdbx_seq_one_letter_code
_entity_poly.pdbx_strand_id
1 'polypeptide(L)'
;MKTKKILLTIGLLLLTNFMVYAQENGPDIIPIPQQWQWHNGTTSISQLNTIVLGNGATSADHFTAEQIQEVLSHQYHVHVRIVRESGNKNTDHTIIIGDPNKSGLVRNYVKRSELTAKLDSAGYVMKIENNRVVIAAKTTRGRFYGAMSLKQLLKSSGGNALKDISITDYPSMQFRGVSDDMSRGQVSTEKNLEKVIRFIAEYKMNVYMPYIEDIIHIKQYPSIGRNRGAFTKKELRKLEAYAKKYHVQIIPSFETLGHQENILNNQKFVKYAEFPGAASFNTQSKVANKFLDQMLSDILPEFHSKYFSMGGDESFAVGLGASRAAVNRYGLATVNADYYSKVYDYIHKRGKKVMMYGDMLLRSPTTLSQIPKDIIIIDWHYGPHDEFPSTETFSRSHQPFVASPGINNWSRLYPNQSAAWVNTYYFTREAYQKGALGSITSSWGDMGGPNFREMNYRGYAYNAECSWNPENADKTTIDSRFDKIFFGTDQPELPAIQNMLNRVSEDMYYPNVWQQPFARLKSYEHSHHLSLLNETTDLERSCKTVVQLTKAIKPQLKYNADQMDYDAYAAKLAKWVANSTEFARWMQRISQDNITPESRKPYVSKGVAWGQKLRDQIVQLHKKYDELWMRTNRKDNLEYLDRLFKYQKIYMDQIVNSLKNNIWDTSYEIPSKFVAANGASGDHPIPKVYLRKRFYVQNKKIKHAYLQIAGDSYVKVWLNGHDIGKVMARRQGALRIDLRRTKYWDIAKKLNKDGRNVIAARAISYQQIPQSEKKSSVYHNDRSGAANIYLKIEYTDGTTQTIMTNQYWKSSTHKEDGWTKTNFDDVDWLPVTVVKGAETIYKPEFKYGLPSYVGL
;
A
#
# COMPACT_ATOMS: atom_id res chain seq x y z
N MET A 1 -39.70 51.97 -37.13
CA MET A 1 -38.49 51.50 -37.89
C MET A 1 -37.15 51.65 -37.15
N LYS A 2 -37.00 52.45 -36.15
CA LYS A 2 -35.72 52.61 -35.40
C LYS A 2 -35.42 51.46 -34.41
N THR A 3 -36.40 50.79 -33.88
CA THR A 3 -36.22 49.70 -32.90
C THR A 3 -35.76 48.36 -33.53
N LYS A 4 -36.09 48.12 -34.80
CA LYS A 4 -35.63 46.88 -35.51
C LYS A 4 -34.15 46.89 -35.91
N LYS A 5 -33.58 48.11 -36.14
CA LYS A 5 -32.15 48.21 -36.47
C LYS A 5 -31.23 48.01 -35.26
N ILE A 6 -31.68 48.41 -34.06
CA ILE A 6 -30.89 48.22 -32.82
C ILE A 6 -30.83 46.75 -32.39
N LEU A 7 -31.92 45.99 -32.61
CA LEU A 7 -31.94 44.53 -32.30
C LEU A 7 -31.09 43.73 -33.31
N LEU A 8 -30.93 44.17 -34.55
CA LEU A 8 -30.07 43.48 -35.50
C LEU A 8 -28.58 43.75 -35.26
N THR A 9 -28.24 44.94 -34.77
CA THR A 9 -26.84 45.32 -34.47
C THR A 9 -26.37 44.68 -33.16
N ILE A 10 -27.23 44.49 -32.15
CA ILE A 10 -26.94 43.78 -30.93
C ILE A 10 -26.85 42.24 -31.19
N GLY A 11 -27.70 41.72 -32.10
CA GLY A 11 -27.63 40.31 -32.53
C GLY A 11 -26.34 39.98 -33.30
N LEU A 12 -25.81 40.93 -34.11
CA LEU A 12 -24.52 40.72 -34.81
C LEU A 12 -23.32 40.90 -33.90
N LEU A 13 -23.38 41.77 -32.89
CA LEU A 13 -22.32 41.93 -31.88
C LEU A 13 -22.27 40.77 -30.84
N LEU A 14 -23.38 40.06 -30.64
CA LEU A 14 -23.40 38.85 -29.81
C LEU A 14 -22.97 37.58 -30.58
N LEU A 15 -23.05 37.59 -31.91
CA LEU A 15 -22.59 36.48 -32.76
C LEU A 15 -21.08 36.52 -33.04
N THR A 16 -20.40 37.63 -32.83
CA THR A 16 -18.94 37.72 -33.02
C THR A 16 -18.11 37.36 -31.83
N ASN A 17 -18.71 37.09 -30.64
CA ASN A 17 -17.98 36.68 -29.45
C ASN A 17 -18.17 35.20 -29.06
N PHE A 18 -18.83 34.40 -29.87
CA PHE A 18 -18.86 32.95 -29.76
C PHE A 18 -18.07 32.26 -30.89
N MET A 19 -16.86 32.74 -31.18
CA MET A 19 -15.85 31.80 -31.61
C MET A 19 -15.45 31.04 -30.33
N VAL A 20 -16.12 29.96 -30.09
CA VAL A 20 -15.55 28.84 -29.28
C VAL A 20 -14.29 28.46 -30.04
N TYR A 21 -13.16 29.00 -29.64
CA TYR A 21 -11.89 28.37 -29.94
C TYR A 21 -12.06 26.94 -29.44
N ALA A 22 -12.23 25.99 -30.31
CA ALA A 22 -11.96 24.59 -29.99
C ALA A 22 -10.53 24.63 -29.47
N GLN A 23 -10.39 24.54 -28.16
CA GLN A 23 -9.09 24.53 -27.49
C GLN A 23 -8.37 23.35 -28.10
N GLU A 24 -7.38 23.59 -28.96
CA GLU A 24 -6.59 22.50 -29.53
C GLU A 24 -6.11 21.68 -28.35
N ASN A 25 -6.34 20.36 -28.37
CA ASN A 25 -5.92 19.45 -27.33
C ASN A 25 -4.47 19.71 -26.96
N GLY A 26 -4.17 19.75 -25.68
CA GLY A 26 -2.82 19.94 -25.19
C GLY A 26 -1.86 18.85 -25.70
N PRO A 27 -0.55 19.06 -25.60
CA PRO A 27 0.43 18.07 -26.01
C PRO A 27 0.34 16.79 -25.15
N ASP A 28 0.67 15.65 -25.74
CA ASP A 28 0.76 14.37 -25.03
C ASP A 28 1.98 14.37 -24.08
N ILE A 29 1.92 15.20 -23.05
CA ILE A 29 2.92 15.38 -22.00
C ILE A 29 2.23 15.30 -20.63
N ILE A 30 2.78 14.54 -19.72
CA ILE A 30 2.40 14.50 -18.29
C ILE A 30 3.64 14.85 -17.48
N PRO A 31 3.58 15.85 -16.63
CA PRO A 31 2.52 16.83 -16.38
C PRO A 31 2.29 17.74 -17.59
N ILE A 32 1.03 18.25 -17.73
CA ILE A 32 0.71 19.24 -18.74
C ILE A 32 1.60 20.50 -18.56
N PRO A 33 2.24 21.01 -19.61
CA PRO A 33 3.08 22.19 -19.49
C PRO A 33 2.32 23.41 -19.01
N GLN A 34 3.05 24.40 -18.44
CA GLN A 34 2.45 25.68 -18.02
C GLN A 34 1.93 26.48 -19.22
N GLN A 35 2.69 26.49 -20.32
CA GLN A 35 2.34 27.21 -21.55
C GLN A 35 2.82 26.45 -22.78
N TRP A 36 2.00 26.39 -23.80
CA TRP A 36 2.37 25.84 -25.09
C TRP A 36 1.67 26.58 -26.24
N GLN A 37 2.27 26.50 -27.40
CA GLN A 37 1.71 27.04 -28.65
C GLN A 37 2.04 26.10 -29.82
N TRP A 38 1.03 25.59 -30.46
CA TRP A 38 1.18 24.83 -31.70
C TRP A 38 1.55 25.75 -32.87
N HIS A 39 2.41 25.22 -33.75
CA HIS A 39 2.78 25.90 -35.00
C HIS A 39 2.36 25.06 -36.20
N ASN A 40 2.27 25.73 -37.38
CA ASN A 40 2.07 25.04 -38.64
C ASN A 40 3.38 24.38 -39.05
N GLY A 41 3.38 23.07 -39.20
CA GLY A 41 4.55 22.31 -39.57
C GLY A 41 4.72 21.01 -38.77
N THR A 42 5.65 20.20 -39.21
CA THR A 42 6.04 18.98 -38.57
C THR A 42 7.55 18.76 -38.68
N THR A 43 8.13 18.21 -37.68
CA THR A 43 9.53 17.82 -37.61
C THR A 43 9.65 16.32 -37.77
N SER A 44 10.41 15.85 -38.77
CA SER A 44 10.64 14.41 -39.03
C SER A 44 11.51 13.78 -37.96
N ILE A 45 10.98 12.75 -37.28
CA ILE A 45 11.71 12.03 -36.21
C ILE A 45 12.88 11.26 -36.79
N SER A 46 12.73 10.59 -37.92
CA SER A 46 13.79 9.78 -38.53
C SER A 46 15.01 10.61 -39.01
N GLN A 47 14.84 11.90 -39.14
CA GLN A 47 15.94 12.81 -39.53
C GLN A 47 16.72 13.35 -38.31
N LEU A 48 16.19 13.26 -37.08
CA LEU A 48 16.84 13.75 -35.87
C LEU A 48 18.00 12.82 -35.42
N ASN A 49 19.10 12.88 -36.14
CA ASN A 49 20.24 11.94 -35.97
C ASN A 49 21.41 12.51 -35.15
N THR A 50 21.32 13.73 -34.68
CA THR A 50 22.41 14.37 -33.93
C THR A 50 21.85 15.16 -32.75
N ILE A 51 22.37 14.90 -31.54
CA ILE A 51 22.11 15.70 -30.35
C ILE A 51 23.34 16.57 -30.08
N VAL A 52 23.17 17.88 -30.08
CA VAL A 52 24.22 18.87 -29.86
C VAL A 52 24.13 19.40 -28.44
N LEU A 53 25.15 19.18 -27.64
CA LEU A 53 25.28 19.74 -26.30
C LEU A 53 25.97 21.10 -26.36
N GLY A 54 25.28 22.14 -25.92
CA GLY A 54 25.77 23.52 -25.89
C GLY A 54 27.01 23.69 -25.00
N ASN A 55 27.73 24.78 -25.21
CA ASN A 55 28.90 25.09 -24.37
C ASN A 55 28.53 25.15 -22.88
N GLY A 56 29.40 24.64 -22.02
CA GLY A 56 29.16 24.50 -20.61
C GLY A 56 28.35 23.25 -20.21
N ALA A 57 28.06 22.35 -21.14
CA ALA A 57 27.42 21.05 -20.85
C ALA A 57 28.30 20.17 -19.93
N THR A 58 27.65 19.53 -18.99
CA THR A 58 28.22 18.64 -17.98
C THR A 58 27.96 17.16 -18.29
N SER A 59 28.46 16.24 -17.48
CA SER A 59 28.11 14.82 -17.55
C SER A 59 26.60 14.56 -17.33
N ALA A 60 25.92 15.38 -16.56
CA ALA A 60 24.46 15.31 -16.38
C ALA A 60 23.71 15.66 -17.68
N ASP A 61 24.25 16.59 -18.48
CA ASP A 61 23.67 16.92 -19.80
C ASP A 61 23.90 15.80 -20.81
N HIS A 62 25.04 15.14 -20.75
CA HIS A 62 25.31 13.95 -21.57
C HIS A 62 24.32 12.83 -21.22
N PHE A 63 24.12 12.55 -19.94
CA PHE A 63 23.12 11.58 -19.48
C PHE A 63 21.70 11.97 -19.94
N THR A 64 21.36 13.26 -19.93
CA THR A 64 20.10 13.78 -20.44
C THR A 64 19.94 13.48 -21.95
N ALA A 65 20.98 13.66 -22.73
CA ALA A 65 20.98 13.34 -24.15
C ALA A 65 20.81 11.84 -24.41
N GLU A 66 21.45 10.99 -23.60
CA GLU A 66 21.33 9.53 -23.67
C GLU A 66 19.87 9.07 -23.51
N GLN A 67 19.05 9.76 -22.68
CA GLN A 67 17.64 9.42 -22.48
C GLN A 67 16.80 9.65 -23.75
N ILE A 68 17.15 10.65 -24.57
CA ILE A 68 16.52 10.92 -25.87
C ILE A 68 17.04 9.95 -26.92
N GLN A 69 18.37 9.74 -26.96
CA GLN A 69 19.05 8.80 -27.86
C GLN A 69 18.44 7.39 -27.73
N GLU A 70 18.17 6.95 -26.50
CA GLU A 70 17.57 5.64 -26.22
C GLU A 70 16.22 5.48 -26.95
N VAL A 71 15.31 6.45 -26.86
CA VAL A 71 13.98 6.38 -27.50
C VAL A 71 14.12 6.44 -29.03
N LEU A 72 14.93 7.33 -29.55
CA LEU A 72 15.14 7.46 -30.99
C LEU A 72 15.74 6.18 -31.58
N SER A 73 16.70 5.56 -30.90
CA SER A 73 17.33 4.32 -31.33
C SER A 73 16.41 3.10 -31.22
N HIS A 74 15.68 2.96 -30.12
CA HIS A 74 14.87 1.76 -29.87
C HIS A 74 13.53 1.79 -30.61
N GLN A 75 12.86 2.95 -30.67
CA GLN A 75 11.53 3.06 -31.25
C GLN A 75 11.55 3.40 -32.74
N TYR A 76 12.50 4.27 -33.14
CA TYR A 76 12.55 4.81 -34.50
C TYR A 76 13.72 4.28 -35.32
N HIS A 77 14.58 3.46 -34.71
CA HIS A 77 15.80 2.89 -35.32
C HIS A 77 16.75 3.95 -35.89
N VAL A 78 16.75 5.16 -35.30
CA VAL A 78 17.63 6.25 -35.70
C VAL A 78 18.98 6.10 -35.01
N HIS A 79 20.06 6.06 -35.79
CA HIS A 79 21.42 6.13 -35.25
C HIS A 79 21.76 7.57 -34.85
N VAL A 80 21.75 7.86 -33.54
CA VAL A 80 21.91 9.22 -33.02
C VAL A 80 23.32 9.42 -32.45
N ARG A 81 24.00 10.49 -32.88
CA ARG A 81 25.29 10.91 -32.32
C ARG A 81 25.10 12.04 -31.31
N ILE A 82 25.82 11.97 -30.21
CA ILE A 82 25.88 13.04 -29.20
C ILE A 82 27.21 13.78 -29.40
N VAL A 83 27.14 15.07 -29.72
CA VAL A 83 28.30 15.90 -30.01
C VAL A 83 28.28 17.20 -29.20
N ARG A 84 29.43 17.88 -29.10
CA ARG A 84 29.50 19.22 -28.48
C ARG A 84 29.36 20.31 -29.54
N GLU A 85 28.86 21.50 -29.12
CA GLU A 85 28.68 22.68 -29.97
C GLU A 85 29.95 23.03 -30.76
N SER A 86 31.15 22.96 -30.13
CA SER A 86 32.42 23.27 -30.77
C SER A 86 32.81 22.34 -31.93
N GLY A 87 32.22 21.16 -31.98
CA GLY A 87 32.49 20.17 -33.05
C GLY A 87 31.38 20.08 -34.11
N ASN A 88 30.35 20.94 -34.04
CA ASN A 88 29.22 20.86 -34.98
C ASN A 88 28.88 22.20 -35.59
N LYS A 89 28.98 22.30 -36.95
CA LYS A 89 28.62 23.47 -37.74
C LYS A 89 27.24 23.39 -38.35
N ASN A 90 26.66 22.21 -38.47
CA ASN A 90 25.34 21.97 -39.00
C ASN A 90 24.31 21.84 -37.89
N THR A 91 23.24 22.63 -37.95
CA THR A 91 22.16 22.63 -36.96
C THR A 91 20.83 22.08 -37.52
N ASP A 92 20.80 21.66 -38.79
CA ASP A 92 19.61 21.05 -39.37
C ASP A 92 19.47 19.60 -38.90
N HIS A 93 18.24 19.20 -38.67
CA HIS A 93 17.91 17.86 -38.19
C HIS A 93 18.56 17.49 -36.84
N THR A 94 18.72 18.50 -35.96
CA THR A 94 19.40 18.31 -34.65
C THR A 94 18.49 18.54 -33.47
N ILE A 95 18.86 17.92 -32.35
CA ILE A 95 18.33 18.21 -31.01
C ILE A 95 19.41 19.00 -30.28
N ILE A 96 19.16 20.26 -29.95
CA ILE A 96 20.11 21.15 -29.29
C ILE A 96 19.69 21.29 -27.82
N ILE A 97 20.62 20.99 -26.88
CA ILE A 97 20.36 21.06 -25.44
C ILE A 97 21.42 21.96 -24.79
N GLY A 98 21.00 23.00 -24.07
CA GLY A 98 21.96 23.86 -23.39
C GLY A 98 21.39 25.02 -22.59
N ASP A 99 22.31 25.86 -22.09
CA ASP A 99 22.05 27.08 -21.38
C ASP A 99 22.35 28.27 -22.30
N PRO A 100 21.39 29.13 -22.66
CA PRO A 100 21.64 30.29 -23.54
C PRO A 100 22.57 31.34 -22.90
N ASN A 101 22.84 31.28 -21.59
CA ASN A 101 23.83 32.12 -20.97
C ASN A 101 25.26 31.67 -21.30
N LYS A 102 25.46 30.38 -21.60
CA LYS A 102 26.77 29.77 -21.85
C LYS A 102 26.98 29.38 -23.31
N SER A 103 25.91 29.02 -24.02
CA SER A 103 25.94 28.56 -25.43
C SER A 103 25.45 29.63 -26.39
N GLY A 104 26.31 30.00 -27.33
CA GLY A 104 25.93 30.86 -28.43
C GLY A 104 24.92 30.22 -29.36
N LEU A 105 25.10 28.93 -29.62
CA LEU A 105 24.20 28.16 -30.47
C LEU A 105 22.76 28.14 -29.92
N VAL A 106 22.61 27.82 -28.63
CA VAL A 106 21.28 27.79 -27.96
C VAL A 106 20.62 29.19 -28.03
N ARG A 107 21.42 30.24 -27.82
CA ARG A 107 20.96 31.65 -27.85
C ARG A 107 20.41 32.12 -29.18
N ASN A 108 20.85 31.51 -30.29
CA ASN A 108 20.31 31.79 -31.62
C ASN A 108 18.81 31.41 -31.74
N TYR A 109 18.34 30.49 -30.93
CA TYR A 109 16.96 29.97 -30.95
C TYR A 109 16.12 30.38 -29.76
N VAL A 110 16.75 30.50 -28.56
CA VAL A 110 16.08 30.90 -27.32
C VAL A 110 16.87 32.04 -26.66
N LYS A 111 16.26 33.23 -26.65
CA LYS A 111 16.86 34.43 -26.04
C LYS A 111 16.97 34.27 -24.51
N ARG A 112 17.96 34.93 -23.91
CA ARG A 112 18.10 34.96 -22.44
C ARG A 112 16.86 35.50 -21.71
N SER A 113 16.16 36.46 -22.34
CA SER A 113 14.93 37.06 -21.80
C SER A 113 13.76 36.10 -21.74
N GLU A 114 13.76 35.02 -22.54
CA GLU A 114 12.74 33.96 -22.44
C GLU A 114 12.89 33.10 -21.18
N LEU A 115 14.09 33.07 -20.59
CA LEU A 115 14.34 32.36 -19.31
C LEU A 115 14.06 33.25 -18.11
N THR A 116 12.79 33.48 -17.80
CA THR A 116 12.34 34.27 -16.65
C THR A 116 12.75 33.66 -15.30
N ALA A 117 12.54 34.39 -14.19
CA ALA A 117 12.85 33.93 -12.85
C ALA A 117 12.10 32.63 -12.46
N LYS A 118 10.89 32.40 -13.01
CA LYS A 118 10.13 31.16 -12.79
C LYS A 118 10.87 29.92 -13.32
N LEU A 119 11.78 30.08 -14.30
CA LEU A 119 12.54 29.00 -14.90
C LEU A 119 13.91 28.77 -14.22
N ASP A 120 14.26 29.51 -13.19
CA ASP A 120 15.62 29.53 -12.61
C ASP A 120 16.05 28.20 -11.99
N SER A 121 15.13 27.43 -11.40
CA SER A 121 15.48 26.23 -10.65
C SER A 121 15.31 24.94 -11.47
N ALA A 122 14.21 24.82 -12.22
CA ALA A 122 13.82 23.58 -12.87
C ALA A 122 12.99 23.78 -14.16
N GLY A 123 12.75 25.04 -14.56
CA GLY A 123 12.02 25.32 -15.77
C GLY A 123 12.86 25.22 -17.02
N TYR A 124 12.19 25.16 -18.16
CA TYR A 124 12.79 25.07 -19.49
C TYR A 124 11.92 25.74 -20.56
N VAL A 125 12.54 26.06 -21.66
CA VAL A 125 11.90 26.37 -22.92
C VAL A 125 12.24 25.27 -23.92
N MET A 126 11.23 24.75 -24.64
CA MET A 126 11.43 23.80 -25.74
C MET A 126 10.75 24.34 -27.00
N LYS A 127 11.46 24.30 -28.12
CA LYS A 127 10.94 24.65 -29.46
C LYS A 127 11.17 23.47 -30.38
N ILE A 128 10.11 23.05 -31.07
CA ILE A 128 10.14 22.05 -32.13
C ILE A 128 9.66 22.77 -33.39
N GLU A 129 10.56 23.00 -34.35
CA GLU A 129 10.27 23.73 -35.57
C GLU A 129 11.35 23.51 -36.63
N ASN A 130 10.99 23.55 -37.89
CA ASN A 130 11.95 23.50 -38.99
C ASN A 130 12.91 22.29 -38.91
N ASN A 131 12.40 21.11 -38.61
CA ASN A 131 13.18 19.87 -38.41
C ASN A 131 14.27 19.98 -37.33
N ARG A 132 14.04 20.77 -36.33
CA ARG A 132 14.95 20.97 -35.19
C ARG A 132 14.20 20.95 -33.86
N VAL A 133 14.85 20.46 -32.85
CA VAL A 133 14.39 20.57 -31.46
C VAL A 133 15.42 21.35 -30.66
N VAL A 134 14.98 22.36 -29.92
CA VAL A 134 15.84 23.13 -29.00
C VAL A 134 15.29 23.02 -27.58
N ILE A 135 16.13 22.59 -26.64
CA ILE A 135 15.81 22.53 -25.19
C ILE A 135 16.76 23.48 -24.46
N ALA A 136 16.23 24.56 -23.93
CA ALA A 136 16.98 25.61 -23.25
C ALA A 136 16.60 25.72 -21.77
N ALA A 137 17.55 25.67 -20.87
CA ALA A 137 17.34 25.93 -19.46
C ALA A 137 18.62 26.36 -18.75
N LYS A 138 18.51 27.14 -17.66
CA LYS A 138 19.65 27.60 -16.83
C LYS A 138 20.32 26.44 -16.07
N THR A 139 19.54 25.42 -15.66
CA THR A 139 20.03 24.31 -14.85
C THR A 139 20.03 22.98 -15.59
N THR A 140 20.86 22.03 -15.16
CA THR A 140 20.84 20.64 -15.66
C THR A 140 19.50 19.96 -15.43
N ARG A 141 18.82 20.27 -14.30
CA ARG A 141 17.49 19.77 -13.99
C ARG A 141 16.43 20.27 -14.97
N GLY A 142 16.44 21.56 -15.33
CA GLY A 142 15.54 22.11 -16.31
C GLY A 142 15.73 21.48 -17.70
N ARG A 143 17.00 21.31 -18.14
CA ARG A 143 17.32 20.61 -19.39
C ARG A 143 16.86 19.17 -19.38
N PHE A 144 17.00 18.48 -18.24
CA PHE A 144 16.51 17.12 -18.08
C PHE A 144 14.98 17.05 -18.21
N TYR A 145 14.23 17.96 -17.56
CA TYR A 145 12.77 17.95 -17.66
C TYR A 145 12.28 18.32 -19.08
N GLY A 146 12.96 19.22 -19.77
CA GLY A 146 12.70 19.47 -21.19
C GLY A 146 12.92 18.21 -22.05
N ALA A 147 13.99 17.48 -21.77
CA ALA A 147 14.26 16.21 -22.44
C ALA A 147 13.21 15.14 -22.11
N MET A 148 12.69 15.11 -20.89
CA MET A 148 11.59 14.18 -20.54
C MET A 148 10.30 14.53 -21.28
N SER A 149 10.00 15.81 -21.48
CA SER A 149 8.86 16.22 -22.30
C SER A 149 9.04 15.81 -23.77
N LEU A 150 10.21 15.99 -24.34
CA LEU A 150 10.51 15.47 -25.69
C LEU A 150 10.40 13.95 -25.75
N LYS A 151 10.94 13.24 -24.74
CA LYS A 151 10.84 11.78 -24.64
C LYS A 151 9.38 11.30 -24.65
N GLN A 152 8.50 11.98 -23.91
CA GLN A 152 7.08 11.65 -23.88
C GLN A 152 6.41 11.91 -25.24
N LEU A 153 6.68 13.04 -25.90
CA LEU A 153 6.19 13.31 -27.25
C LEU A 153 6.67 12.26 -28.28
N LEU A 154 7.91 11.83 -28.19
CA LEU A 154 8.43 10.74 -29.02
C LEU A 154 7.71 9.42 -28.73
N LYS A 155 7.48 9.08 -27.47
CA LYS A 155 6.79 7.84 -27.07
C LYS A 155 5.33 7.82 -27.49
N SER A 156 4.62 8.93 -27.41
CA SER A 156 3.20 9.06 -27.75
C SER A 156 2.95 9.24 -29.26
N SER A 157 3.98 9.58 -30.03
CA SER A 157 3.80 9.77 -31.48
C SER A 157 3.34 8.47 -32.16
N GLY A 158 2.22 8.60 -32.88
CA GLY A 158 1.64 7.50 -33.68
C GLY A 158 2.36 7.29 -35.01
N GLY A 159 3.31 8.18 -35.41
CA GLY A 159 4.00 8.18 -36.70
C GLY A 159 5.47 8.58 -36.58
N ASN A 160 6.04 8.99 -37.66
CA ASN A 160 7.44 9.41 -37.81
C ASN A 160 7.63 10.94 -37.85
N ALA A 161 6.67 11.70 -37.29
CA ALA A 161 6.74 13.16 -37.21
C ALA A 161 6.19 13.71 -35.91
N LEU A 162 6.79 14.78 -35.41
CA LEU A 162 6.26 15.60 -34.32
C LEU A 162 5.60 16.85 -34.92
N LYS A 163 4.43 17.24 -34.42
CA LYS A 163 3.83 18.54 -34.72
C LYS A 163 4.71 19.64 -34.10
N ASP A 164 4.94 20.71 -34.84
CA ASP A 164 5.77 21.80 -34.37
C ASP A 164 5.09 22.55 -33.22
N ILE A 165 5.86 22.81 -32.12
CA ILE A 165 5.35 23.37 -30.87
C ILE A 165 6.41 24.19 -30.14
N SER A 166 5.99 25.27 -29.50
CA SER A 166 6.77 25.97 -28.48
C SER A 166 6.20 25.71 -27.09
N ILE A 167 7.05 25.43 -26.13
CA ILE A 167 6.69 25.13 -24.73
C ILE A 167 7.55 25.97 -23.79
N THR A 168 6.89 26.63 -22.82
CA THR A 168 7.56 27.23 -21.65
C THR A 168 6.99 26.58 -20.41
N ASP A 169 7.84 25.90 -19.63
CA ASP A 169 7.36 25.02 -18.58
C ASP A 169 8.23 25.07 -17.32
N TYR A 170 7.58 24.95 -16.16
CA TYR A 170 8.21 24.97 -14.83
C TYR A 170 7.28 24.36 -13.79
N PRO A 171 7.84 23.76 -12.71
CA PRO A 171 7.00 23.23 -11.63
C PRO A 171 6.47 24.35 -10.72
N SER A 172 5.18 24.28 -10.38
CA SER A 172 4.56 25.17 -9.38
C SER A 172 4.96 24.83 -7.95
N MET A 173 5.19 23.54 -7.65
CA MET A 173 5.53 23.06 -6.31
C MET A 173 6.96 22.52 -6.22
N GLN A 174 7.61 22.73 -5.06
CA GLN A 174 9.00 22.31 -4.81
C GLN A 174 9.14 20.78 -4.71
N PHE A 175 8.29 20.12 -3.89
CA PHE A 175 8.29 18.67 -3.73
C PHE A 175 7.18 18.05 -4.58
N ARG A 176 7.54 17.08 -5.38
CA ARG A 176 6.63 16.34 -6.24
C ARG A 176 7.09 14.88 -6.20
N GLY A 177 6.29 14.00 -5.63
CA GLY A 177 6.85 12.67 -5.41
C GLY A 177 5.85 11.60 -5.00
N VAL A 178 6.43 10.47 -4.65
CA VAL A 178 5.73 9.26 -4.25
C VAL A 178 6.26 8.80 -2.90
N SER A 179 5.36 8.55 -1.95
CA SER A 179 5.63 7.80 -0.73
C SER A 179 5.21 6.34 -0.95
N ASP A 180 6.16 5.42 -0.79
CA ASP A 180 6.01 4.03 -1.17
C ASP A 180 6.25 3.10 0.01
N ASP A 181 5.21 2.39 0.43
CA ASP A 181 5.27 1.47 1.57
C ASP A 181 6.03 0.19 1.21
N MET A 182 7.20 0.04 1.79
CA MET A 182 8.01 -1.18 1.69
C MET A 182 7.94 -2.06 2.94
N SER A 183 7.31 -1.58 4.01
CA SER A 183 7.36 -2.24 5.33
C SER A 183 6.29 -3.30 5.53
N ARG A 184 5.18 -3.21 4.78
CA ARG A 184 4.04 -4.10 4.97
C ARG A 184 4.01 -5.29 4.02
N GLY A 185 5.12 -5.63 3.36
CA GLY A 185 5.22 -6.88 2.59
C GLY A 185 6.07 -6.79 1.35
N GLN A 186 5.68 -5.98 0.37
CA GLN A 186 6.38 -5.86 -0.90
C GLN A 186 7.69 -5.07 -0.76
N VAL A 187 8.80 -5.77 -0.55
CA VAL A 187 10.12 -5.16 -0.64
C VAL A 187 10.65 -5.34 -2.06
N SER A 188 10.70 -4.24 -2.82
CA SER A 188 11.16 -4.27 -4.21
C SER A 188 12.61 -4.69 -4.34
N THR A 189 12.92 -5.36 -5.46
CA THR A 189 14.30 -5.56 -5.90
C THR A 189 14.93 -4.22 -6.30
N GLU A 190 16.27 -4.15 -6.27
CA GLU A 190 17.04 -2.97 -6.74
C GLU A 190 16.59 -2.56 -8.16
N LYS A 191 16.49 -3.53 -9.07
CA LYS A 191 16.04 -3.31 -10.46
C LYS A 191 14.64 -2.69 -10.55
N ASN A 192 13.72 -3.12 -9.69
CA ASN A 192 12.37 -2.55 -9.67
C ASN A 192 12.34 -1.14 -9.10
N LEU A 193 13.13 -0.85 -8.06
CA LEU A 193 13.29 0.51 -7.54
C LEU A 193 13.87 1.45 -8.59
N GLU A 194 14.83 1.00 -9.37
CA GLU A 194 15.34 1.76 -10.51
C GLU A 194 14.26 2.04 -11.56
N LYS A 195 13.36 1.06 -11.86
CA LYS A 195 12.19 1.27 -12.74
C LYS A 195 11.26 2.35 -12.19
N VAL A 196 10.97 2.31 -10.88
CA VAL A 196 10.14 3.34 -10.21
C VAL A 196 10.80 4.72 -10.28
N ILE A 197 12.12 4.82 -10.03
CA ILE A 197 12.86 6.09 -10.12
C ILE A 197 12.83 6.65 -11.55
N ARG A 198 13.03 5.80 -12.57
CA ARG A 198 12.92 6.23 -13.99
C ARG A 198 11.52 6.77 -14.30
N PHE A 199 10.48 6.07 -13.82
CA PHE A 199 9.10 6.53 -13.99
C PHE A 199 8.88 7.90 -13.33
N ILE A 200 9.24 8.04 -12.05
CA ILE A 200 9.16 9.31 -11.30
C ILE A 200 9.83 10.45 -12.08
N ALA A 201 11.03 10.20 -12.58
CA ALA A 201 11.82 11.18 -13.32
C ALA A 201 11.22 11.54 -14.69
N GLU A 202 10.73 10.55 -15.46
CA GLU A 202 10.08 10.76 -16.76
C GLU A 202 8.83 11.63 -16.62
N TYR A 203 8.09 11.47 -15.49
CA TYR A 203 6.93 12.29 -15.16
C TYR A 203 7.29 13.54 -14.33
N LYS A 204 8.54 13.99 -14.38
CA LYS A 204 9.07 15.24 -13.76
C LYS A 204 8.87 15.37 -12.27
N MET A 205 8.64 14.27 -11.55
CA MET A 205 8.69 14.23 -10.09
C MET A 205 10.14 14.18 -9.61
N ASN A 206 10.40 14.63 -8.38
CA ASN A 206 11.75 14.78 -7.83
C ASN A 206 11.97 14.15 -6.45
N VAL A 207 10.95 13.46 -5.91
CA VAL A 207 11.01 12.82 -4.60
C VAL A 207 10.56 11.37 -4.72
N TYR A 208 11.36 10.45 -4.20
CA TYR A 208 10.97 9.11 -3.81
C TYR A 208 11.09 8.99 -2.30
N MET A 209 9.99 8.71 -1.61
CA MET A 209 9.92 8.60 -0.15
C MET A 209 9.61 7.15 0.25
N PRO A 210 10.64 6.30 0.46
CA PRO A 210 10.40 4.96 0.97
C PRO A 210 9.93 5.02 2.42
N TYR A 211 8.76 4.41 2.68
CA TYR A 211 8.24 4.24 4.04
C TYR A 211 8.88 3.00 4.67
N ILE A 212 9.60 3.22 5.77
CA ILE A 212 10.46 2.23 6.40
C ILE A 212 10.10 2.11 7.88
N GLU A 213 9.77 0.91 8.34
CA GLU A 213 9.63 0.58 9.76
C GLU A 213 10.87 -0.20 10.25
N ASP A 214 11.10 -1.37 9.63
CA ASP A 214 12.20 -2.27 9.98
C ASP A 214 13.01 -2.74 8.74
N ILE A 215 12.68 -2.23 7.55
CA ILE A 215 13.25 -2.68 6.27
C ILE A 215 14.62 -2.04 5.97
N ILE A 216 15.40 -1.83 7.00
CA ILE A 216 16.76 -1.33 6.89
C ILE A 216 17.68 -2.09 7.86
N HIS A 217 18.88 -2.43 7.39
CA HIS A 217 19.85 -3.13 8.22
C HIS A 217 20.48 -2.18 9.25
N ILE A 218 20.20 -2.41 10.53
CA ILE A 218 20.75 -1.64 11.65
C ILE A 218 21.90 -2.42 12.28
N LYS A 219 23.13 -1.92 12.17
CA LYS A 219 24.34 -2.60 12.61
C LYS A 219 24.28 -3.02 14.09
N GLN A 220 23.83 -2.12 14.95
CA GLN A 220 23.73 -2.38 16.40
C GLN A 220 22.62 -3.38 16.76
N TYR A 221 21.62 -3.55 15.89
CA TYR A 221 20.44 -4.40 16.12
C TYR A 221 20.14 -5.33 14.93
N PRO A 222 21.02 -6.28 14.61
CA PRO A 222 20.96 -7.09 13.40
C PRO A 222 19.75 -8.04 13.34
N SER A 223 18.95 -8.13 14.39
CA SER A 223 17.69 -8.87 14.39
C SER A 223 16.50 -8.06 13.85
N ILE A 224 16.64 -6.73 13.70
CA ILE A 224 15.64 -5.87 13.06
C ILE A 224 15.72 -6.11 11.56
N GLY A 225 14.58 -6.27 10.91
CA GLY A 225 14.48 -6.52 9.48
C GLY A 225 15.00 -7.88 8.98
N ARG A 226 15.43 -8.76 9.89
CA ARG A 226 15.91 -10.11 9.53
C ARG A 226 14.79 -10.91 8.86
N ASN A 227 15.07 -11.49 7.69
CA ASN A 227 14.11 -12.24 6.85
C ASN A 227 12.90 -11.41 6.40
N ARG A 228 13.07 -10.09 6.38
CA ARG A 228 12.05 -9.13 5.93
C ARG A 228 12.44 -8.41 4.64
N GLY A 229 13.59 -8.72 4.08
CA GLY A 229 14.11 -8.06 2.90
C GLY A 229 14.78 -6.71 3.18
N ALA A 230 15.27 -6.49 4.40
CA ALA A 230 15.89 -5.22 4.79
C ALA A 230 17.06 -4.82 3.87
N PHE A 231 17.10 -3.54 3.50
CA PHE A 231 18.15 -2.97 2.67
C PHE A 231 19.46 -2.84 3.42
N THR A 232 20.53 -3.24 2.75
CA THR A 232 21.89 -2.97 3.21
C THR A 232 22.31 -1.54 2.86
N LYS A 233 23.29 -1.02 3.59
CA LYS A 233 23.90 0.29 3.31
C LYS A 233 24.44 0.39 1.88
N LYS A 234 25.00 -0.71 1.34
CA LYS A 234 25.54 -0.75 -0.03
C LYS A 234 24.42 -0.59 -1.07
N GLU A 235 23.29 -1.27 -0.87
CA GLU A 235 22.13 -1.14 -1.77
C GLU A 235 21.53 0.26 -1.74
N LEU A 236 21.41 0.87 -0.55
CA LEU A 236 20.89 2.24 -0.41
C LEU A 236 21.79 3.25 -1.13
N ARG A 237 23.12 3.16 -0.96
CA ARG A 237 24.07 4.05 -1.65
C ARG A 237 24.00 3.93 -3.17
N LYS A 238 23.85 2.72 -3.69
CA LYS A 238 23.67 2.50 -5.13
C LYS A 238 22.38 3.13 -5.63
N LEU A 239 21.28 2.92 -4.89
CA LEU A 239 19.98 3.46 -5.24
C LEU A 239 19.98 5.00 -5.22
N GLU A 240 20.63 5.62 -4.22
CA GLU A 240 20.77 7.07 -4.17
C GLU A 240 21.63 7.62 -5.30
N ALA A 241 22.74 6.97 -5.61
CA ALA A 241 23.60 7.36 -6.74
C ALA A 241 22.85 7.24 -8.08
N TYR A 242 21.98 6.23 -8.21
CA TYR A 242 21.11 6.06 -9.36
C TYR A 242 20.07 7.17 -9.44
N ALA A 243 19.34 7.41 -8.36
CA ALA A 243 18.28 8.43 -8.27
C ALA A 243 18.83 9.84 -8.58
N LYS A 244 20.02 10.15 -8.10
CA LYS A 244 20.71 11.43 -8.34
C LYS A 244 20.92 11.73 -9.83
N LYS A 245 21.24 10.72 -10.66
CA LYS A 245 21.39 10.90 -12.11
C LYS A 245 20.08 11.37 -12.75
N TYR A 246 18.94 10.93 -12.21
CA TYR A 246 17.60 11.28 -12.66
C TYR A 246 17.01 12.51 -11.95
N HIS A 247 17.79 13.25 -11.20
CA HIS A 247 17.36 14.41 -10.41
C HIS A 247 16.29 14.08 -9.37
N VAL A 248 16.17 12.83 -8.94
CA VAL A 248 15.29 12.36 -7.87
C VAL A 248 16.08 12.27 -6.58
N GLN A 249 15.54 12.83 -5.49
CA GLN A 249 16.08 12.65 -4.14
C GLN A 249 15.31 11.56 -3.40
N ILE A 250 16.03 10.77 -2.61
CA ILE A 250 15.40 9.79 -1.72
C ILE A 250 15.24 10.43 -0.34
N ILE A 251 14.00 10.64 0.09
CA ILE A 251 13.69 11.13 1.44
C ILE A 251 13.13 9.95 2.23
N PRO A 252 13.88 9.33 3.15
CA PRO A 252 13.35 8.21 3.92
C PRO A 252 12.27 8.67 4.89
N SER A 253 11.20 7.88 5.02
CA SER A 253 10.21 7.98 6.08
C SER A 253 10.41 6.82 7.03
N PHE A 254 10.97 7.08 8.22
CA PHE A 254 11.22 6.09 9.25
C PHE A 254 10.34 6.36 10.47
N GLU A 255 9.58 5.36 10.87
CA GLU A 255 8.72 5.50 12.03
C GLU A 255 9.51 5.64 13.34
N THR A 256 9.17 6.63 14.13
CA THR A 256 9.87 6.90 15.40
C THR A 256 8.98 6.84 16.64
N LEU A 257 7.68 6.72 16.48
CA LEU A 257 6.73 6.60 17.60
C LEU A 257 5.67 5.53 17.37
N GLY A 258 4.77 5.71 16.38
CA GLY A 258 3.77 4.74 15.95
C GLY A 258 4.35 3.65 15.06
N HIS A 259 3.51 2.71 14.60
CA HIS A 259 3.84 1.69 13.59
C HIS A 259 5.14 0.88 13.82
N GLN A 260 5.51 0.72 15.09
CA GLN A 260 6.73 0.01 15.50
C GLN A 260 6.50 -1.49 15.78
N GLU A 261 5.40 -2.05 15.36
CA GLU A 261 5.05 -3.43 15.67
C GLU A 261 6.06 -4.46 15.16
N ASN A 262 6.70 -4.21 14.03
CA ASN A 262 7.72 -5.11 13.48
C ASN A 262 8.98 -5.16 14.34
N ILE A 263 9.27 -4.09 15.06
CA ILE A 263 10.38 -4.00 16.03
C ILE A 263 9.90 -4.43 17.42
N LEU A 264 8.85 -3.79 17.94
CA LEU A 264 8.41 -3.93 19.33
C LEU A 264 7.77 -5.28 19.65
N ASN A 265 7.27 -6.01 18.66
CA ASN A 265 6.78 -7.38 18.85
C ASN A 265 7.90 -8.42 19.03
N ASN A 266 9.16 -8.04 18.84
CA ASN A 266 10.31 -8.89 19.16
C ASN A 266 10.55 -8.88 20.68
N GLN A 267 10.70 -10.07 21.28
CA GLN A 267 10.93 -10.21 22.73
C GLN A 267 12.12 -9.38 23.26
N LYS A 268 13.14 -9.12 22.41
CA LYS A 268 14.30 -8.31 22.79
C LYS A 268 13.92 -6.83 22.95
N PHE A 269 12.92 -6.36 22.23
CA PHE A 269 12.58 -4.93 22.12
C PHE A 269 11.23 -4.57 22.74
N VAL A 270 10.41 -5.57 23.14
CA VAL A 270 9.10 -5.36 23.76
C VAL A 270 9.13 -4.44 24.98
N LYS A 271 10.25 -4.41 25.70
CA LYS A 271 10.47 -3.52 26.85
C LYS A 271 10.51 -2.03 26.51
N TYR A 272 10.66 -1.67 25.24
CA TYR A 272 10.65 -0.29 24.76
C TYR A 272 9.27 0.19 24.37
N ALA A 273 8.29 -0.72 24.27
CA ALA A 273 6.92 -0.38 23.92
C ALA A 273 6.19 0.35 25.05
N GLU A 274 5.17 1.12 24.71
CA GLU A 274 4.25 1.75 25.66
C GLU A 274 3.62 0.73 26.62
N PHE A 275 3.28 -0.44 26.10
CA PHE A 275 2.98 -1.68 26.82
C PHE A 275 3.29 -2.87 25.90
N PRO A 276 3.50 -4.09 26.42
CA PRO A 276 3.76 -5.24 25.57
C PRO A 276 2.62 -5.48 24.56
N GLY A 277 2.95 -5.44 23.27
CA GLY A 277 1.99 -5.52 22.17
C GLY A 277 1.54 -4.18 21.58
N ALA A 278 1.94 -3.04 22.18
CA ALA A 278 1.74 -1.74 21.59
C ALA A 278 2.62 -1.55 20.34
N ALA A 279 2.08 -0.81 19.37
CA ALA A 279 2.83 -0.39 18.19
C ALA A 279 3.61 0.92 18.44
N SER A 280 3.51 1.51 19.63
CA SER A 280 4.17 2.78 19.95
C SER A 280 5.26 2.59 20.99
N PHE A 281 6.35 3.38 20.85
CA PHE A 281 7.38 3.49 21.88
C PHE A 281 6.83 4.08 23.17
N ASN A 282 7.44 3.71 24.28
CA ASN A 282 7.25 4.36 25.57
C ASN A 282 7.97 5.72 25.55
N THR A 283 7.20 6.81 25.42
CA THR A 283 7.70 8.17 25.33
C THR A 283 8.48 8.63 26.55
N GLN A 284 8.22 8.05 27.73
CA GLN A 284 8.83 8.42 29.00
C GLN A 284 10.11 7.61 29.32
N SER A 285 10.39 6.56 28.58
CA SER A 285 11.54 5.68 28.83
C SER A 285 12.84 6.26 28.26
N LYS A 286 13.76 6.66 29.14
CA LYS A 286 15.13 7.05 28.74
C LYS A 286 15.84 5.96 27.95
N VAL A 287 15.57 4.68 28.26
CA VAL A 287 16.19 3.53 27.58
C VAL A 287 15.60 3.34 26.18
N ALA A 288 14.28 3.51 26.02
CA ALA A 288 13.64 3.49 24.70
C ALA A 288 14.11 4.65 23.82
N ASN A 289 14.22 5.85 24.39
CA ASN A 289 14.73 7.03 23.67
C ASN A 289 16.20 6.82 23.22
N LYS A 290 17.05 6.25 24.08
CA LYS A 290 18.43 5.88 23.70
C LYS A 290 18.46 4.83 22.62
N PHE A 291 17.59 3.83 22.66
CA PHE A 291 17.47 2.78 21.63
C PHE A 291 17.10 3.43 20.27
N LEU A 292 16.11 4.34 20.24
CA LEU A 292 15.74 5.06 19.04
C LEU A 292 16.91 5.92 18.51
N ASP A 293 17.57 6.71 19.37
CA ASP A 293 18.71 7.54 18.95
C ASP A 293 19.86 6.70 18.36
N GLN A 294 20.11 5.53 18.91
CA GLN A 294 21.09 4.56 18.36
C GLN A 294 20.67 4.02 16.99
N MET A 295 19.39 3.73 16.75
CA MET A 295 18.90 3.35 15.41
C MET A 295 19.08 4.50 14.43
N LEU A 296 18.66 5.71 14.81
CA LEU A 296 18.80 6.90 13.98
C LEU A 296 20.27 7.22 13.65
N SER A 297 21.20 6.96 14.57
CA SER A 297 22.64 7.14 14.32
C SER A 297 23.19 6.22 13.24
N ASP A 298 22.60 5.04 13.06
CA ASP A 298 22.97 4.09 12.01
C ASP A 298 22.25 4.39 10.67
N ILE A 299 21.03 4.95 10.73
CA ILE A 299 20.15 5.15 9.55
C ILE A 299 20.47 6.47 8.85
N LEU A 300 20.53 7.57 9.58
CA LEU A 300 20.63 8.92 9.00
C LEU A 300 21.83 9.13 8.06
N PRO A 301 23.03 8.60 8.35
CA PRO A 301 24.19 8.76 7.46
C PRO A 301 24.07 8.06 6.11
N GLU A 302 23.15 7.10 5.98
CA GLU A 302 22.98 6.33 4.76
C GLU A 302 22.16 7.06 3.69
N PHE A 303 21.54 8.18 4.04
CA PHE A 303 20.74 8.99 3.13
C PHE A 303 21.37 10.40 2.94
N HIS A 304 21.60 10.77 1.68
CA HIS A 304 22.20 12.05 1.33
C HIS A 304 21.19 13.21 1.30
N SER A 305 19.89 12.93 1.24
CA SER A 305 18.87 13.97 1.31
C SER A 305 19.07 14.84 2.55
N LYS A 306 18.83 16.15 2.39
CA LYS A 306 18.76 17.08 3.51
C LYS A 306 17.51 16.87 4.37
N TYR A 307 16.53 16.13 3.88
CA TYR A 307 15.24 15.88 4.52
C TYR A 307 15.18 14.45 5.04
N PHE A 308 14.47 14.28 6.15
CA PHE A 308 14.19 13.00 6.78
C PHE A 308 12.83 13.06 7.44
N SER A 309 11.92 12.14 7.12
CA SER A 309 10.64 12.01 7.80
C SER A 309 10.78 11.11 9.02
N MET A 310 10.36 11.61 10.17
CA MET A 310 10.35 10.86 11.42
C MET A 310 9.05 10.07 11.64
N GLY A 311 8.15 10.03 10.66
CA GLY A 311 6.84 9.39 10.80
C GLY A 311 5.97 10.08 11.85
N GLY A 312 5.59 9.36 12.88
CA GLY A 312 4.92 9.88 14.06
C GLY A 312 3.38 9.86 13.99
N ASP A 313 2.82 9.29 12.94
CA ASP A 313 1.38 9.10 12.77
C ASP A 313 0.82 7.97 13.64
N GLU A 314 -0.50 7.98 13.76
CA GLU A 314 -1.32 6.95 14.43
C GLU A 314 -0.76 6.42 15.77
N SER A 315 -0.05 7.25 16.53
CA SER A 315 0.57 6.89 17.81
C SER A 315 -0.43 6.80 18.97
N PHE A 316 -1.56 6.15 18.73
CA PHE A 316 -2.71 6.10 19.64
C PHE A 316 -2.48 5.35 20.96
N ALA A 317 -1.39 4.60 21.08
CA ALA A 317 -1.07 3.90 22.31
C ALA A 317 -0.48 4.79 23.41
N VAL A 318 -0.02 5.99 23.08
CA VAL A 318 0.54 6.94 24.06
C VAL A 318 -0.51 7.31 25.11
N GLY A 319 -0.14 7.24 26.37
CA GLY A 319 -1.03 7.46 27.51
C GLY A 319 -1.85 6.24 27.96
N LEU A 320 -1.78 5.11 27.24
CA LEU A 320 -2.54 3.91 27.62
C LEU A 320 -1.76 2.93 28.52
N GLY A 321 -0.46 3.11 28.64
CA GLY A 321 0.42 2.24 29.41
C GLY A 321 1.44 3.03 30.24
N ALA A 322 2.71 2.89 29.91
CA ALA A 322 3.81 3.43 30.69
C ALA A 322 3.85 4.97 30.76
N SER A 323 3.39 5.65 29.71
CA SER A 323 3.32 7.12 29.70
C SER A 323 2.07 7.71 30.36
N ARG A 324 1.18 6.87 30.87
CA ARG A 324 -0.11 7.30 31.43
C ARG A 324 -0.02 8.32 32.54
N ALA A 325 0.91 8.12 33.47
CA ALA A 325 1.11 9.07 34.59
C ALA A 325 1.53 10.45 34.09
N ALA A 326 2.40 10.49 33.05
CA ALA A 326 2.81 11.76 32.44
C ALA A 326 1.63 12.43 31.69
N VAL A 327 0.83 11.66 30.95
CA VAL A 327 -0.36 12.17 30.25
C VAL A 327 -1.39 12.70 31.23
N ASN A 328 -1.63 12.01 32.35
CA ASN A 328 -2.55 12.50 33.41
C ASN A 328 -2.05 13.79 34.06
N ARG A 329 -0.73 13.99 34.16
CA ARG A 329 -0.14 15.16 34.81
C ARG A 329 0.00 16.35 33.87
N TYR A 330 0.42 16.14 32.62
CA TYR A 330 0.83 17.20 31.69
C TYR A 330 -0.08 17.33 30.47
N GLY A 331 -1.00 16.40 30.28
CA GLY A 331 -1.84 16.29 29.08
C GLY A 331 -1.14 15.59 27.92
N LEU A 332 -1.94 14.96 27.03
CA LEU A 332 -1.45 14.21 25.88
C LEU A 332 -0.69 15.10 24.89
N ALA A 333 -1.18 16.32 24.67
CA ALA A 333 -0.56 17.26 23.75
C ALA A 333 0.90 17.57 24.14
N THR A 334 1.14 17.87 25.42
CA THR A 334 2.48 18.18 25.94
C THR A 334 3.40 16.96 25.88
N VAL A 335 2.90 15.77 26.27
CA VAL A 335 3.69 14.54 26.21
C VAL A 335 4.11 14.19 24.77
N ASN A 336 3.22 14.39 23.82
CA ASN A 336 3.53 14.19 22.40
C ASN A 336 4.53 15.26 21.88
N ALA A 337 4.29 16.54 22.20
CA ALA A 337 5.17 17.63 21.78
C ALA A 337 6.60 17.47 22.31
N ASP A 338 6.76 17.13 23.59
CA ASP A 338 8.06 16.85 24.22
C ASP A 338 8.78 15.68 23.52
N TYR A 339 8.04 14.64 23.16
CA TYR A 339 8.62 13.51 22.46
C TYR A 339 9.03 13.88 21.02
N TYR A 340 8.16 14.53 20.26
CA TYR A 340 8.46 14.97 18.90
C TYR A 340 9.64 15.94 18.86
N SER A 341 9.71 16.89 19.79
CA SER A 341 10.83 17.81 19.91
C SER A 341 12.14 17.09 20.21
N LYS A 342 12.11 16.07 21.06
CA LYS A 342 13.29 15.23 21.35
C LYS A 342 13.75 14.45 20.12
N VAL A 343 12.82 13.86 19.35
CA VAL A 343 13.16 13.16 18.10
C VAL A 343 13.67 14.13 17.05
N TYR A 344 13.03 15.30 16.94
CA TYR A 344 13.52 16.40 16.12
C TYR A 344 15.00 16.72 16.44
N ASP A 345 15.35 16.91 17.73
CA ASP A 345 16.72 17.20 18.14
C ASP A 345 17.70 16.08 17.73
N TYR A 346 17.29 14.81 17.83
CA TYR A 346 18.13 13.69 17.40
C TYR A 346 18.45 13.75 15.91
N ILE A 347 17.50 14.18 15.09
CA ILE A 347 17.63 14.24 13.63
C ILE A 347 18.31 15.54 13.21
N HIS A 348 17.88 16.68 13.77
CA HIS A 348 18.34 18.02 13.41
C HIS A 348 19.84 18.20 13.70
N LYS A 349 20.31 17.78 14.88
CA LYS A 349 21.75 17.84 15.24
C LYS A 349 22.66 17.02 14.31
N ARG A 350 22.08 16.10 13.52
CA ARG A 350 22.78 15.34 12.47
C ARG A 350 22.64 15.98 11.08
N GLY A 351 22.21 17.25 11.04
CA GLY A 351 22.18 18.08 9.82
C GLY A 351 21.01 17.84 8.88
N LYS A 352 19.94 17.18 9.37
CA LYS A 352 18.74 16.93 8.55
C LYS A 352 17.62 17.90 8.89
N LYS A 353 16.84 18.30 7.88
CA LYS A 353 15.55 18.95 8.05
C LYS A 353 14.49 17.88 8.29
N VAL A 354 13.64 18.10 9.30
CA VAL A 354 12.69 17.10 9.77
C VAL A 354 11.35 17.25 9.06
N MET A 355 10.77 16.13 8.66
CA MET A 355 9.38 16.00 8.22
C MET A 355 8.64 15.08 9.18
N MET A 356 7.31 15.26 9.37
CA MET A 356 6.48 14.36 10.16
C MET A 356 5.03 14.34 9.65
N TYR A 357 4.32 13.25 9.90
CA TYR A 357 2.89 13.18 9.61
C TYR A 357 2.04 14.05 10.53
N GLY A 358 0.95 14.62 9.99
CA GLY A 358 0.16 15.66 10.63
C GLY A 358 -1.05 15.22 11.43
N ASP A 359 -1.51 13.98 11.33
CA ASP A 359 -2.76 13.50 11.90
C ASP A 359 -2.87 13.66 13.42
N MET A 360 -1.77 13.37 14.15
CA MET A 360 -1.74 13.52 15.61
C MET A 360 -1.74 14.99 16.05
N LEU A 361 -1.26 15.88 15.18
CA LEU A 361 -1.31 17.34 15.41
C LEU A 361 -2.72 17.88 15.19
N LEU A 362 -3.43 17.39 14.18
CA LEU A 362 -4.83 17.75 13.93
C LEU A 362 -5.76 17.24 15.04
N ARG A 363 -5.47 16.07 15.63
CA ARG A 363 -6.23 15.54 16.78
C ARG A 363 -6.00 16.34 18.06
N SER A 364 -4.85 16.96 18.21
CA SER A 364 -4.48 17.76 19.37
C SER A 364 -3.79 19.06 18.91
N PRO A 365 -4.56 20.05 18.44
CA PRO A 365 -4.01 21.28 17.87
C PRO A 365 -3.03 22.04 18.78
N THR A 366 -3.17 21.90 20.11
CA THR A 366 -2.22 22.45 21.06
C THR A 366 -0.82 21.83 20.96
N THR A 367 -0.67 20.63 20.43
CA THR A 367 0.64 20.03 20.12
C THR A 367 1.36 20.82 19.04
N LEU A 368 0.64 21.30 18.03
CA LEU A 368 1.19 22.04 16.89
C LEU A 368 1.88 23.36 17.33
N SER A 369 1.38 24.01 18.38
CA SER A 369 2.00 25.23 18.93
C SER A 369 3.26 24.97 19.76
N GLN A 370 3.51 23.72 20.17
CA GLN A 370 4.58 23.33 21.09
C GLN A 370 5.77 22.65 20.38
N ILE A 371 5.67 22.32 19.09
CA ILE A 371 6.75 21.69 18.32
C ILE A 371 7.59 22.74 17.57
N PRO A 372 8.83 22.39 17.17
CA PRO A 372 9.68 23.27 16.35
C PRO A 372 9.00 23.70 15.06
N LYS A 373 9.13 25.00 14.74
CA LYS A 373 8.39 25.63 13.63
C LYS A 373 8.93 25.33 12.24
N ASP A 374 10.10 24.76 12.12
CA ASP A 374 10.71 24.37 10.86
C ASP A 374 10.47 22.90 10.50
N ILE A 375 9.75 22.13 11.32
CA ILE A 375 9.29 20.79 10.96
C ILE A 375 8.30 20.91 9.80
N ILE A 376 8.58 20.20 8.71
CA ILE A 376 7.67 20.14 7.55
C ILE A 376 6.60 19.09 7.83
N ILE A 377 5.35 19.48 7.84
CA ILE A 377 4.23 18.58 8.10
C ILE A 377 3.83 17.87 6.81
N ILE A 378 3.69 16.56 6.89
CA ILE A 378 3.11 15.72 5.84
C ILE A 378 1.63 15.59 6.17
N ASP A 379 0.82 16.44 5.54
CA ASP A 379 -0.63 16.43 5.68
C ASP A 379 -1.23 15.35 4.80
N TRP A 380 -1.78 14.29 5.38
CA TRP A 380 -2.31 13.15 4.63
C TRP A 380 -3.82 13.00 4.77
N HIS A 381 -4.49 12.93 3.64
CA HIS A 381 -5.91 12.62 3.53
C HIS A 381 -6.15 11.80 2.26
N TYR A 382 -6.97 10.77 2.33
CA TYR A 382 -7.13 9.78 1.25
C TYR A 382 -8.57 9.68 0.73
N GLY A 383 -9.53 10.35 1.35
CA GLY A 383 -10.93 10.39 0.89
C GLY A 383 -11.07 11.24 -0.38
N PRO A 384 -12.01 10.87 -1.28
CA PRO A 384 -12.31 11.65 -2.48
C PRO A 384 -13.19 12.87 -2.14
N HIS A 385 -12.66 13.79 -1.35
CA HIS A 385 -13.31 15.03 -0.94
C HIS A 385 -12.90 16.17 -1.88
N ASP A 386 -13.68 17.22 -1.89
CA ASP A 386 -13.44 18.48 -2.60
C ASP A 386 -12.90 19.60 -1.71
N GLU A 387 -12.89 19.40 -0.38
CA GLU A 387 -12.34 20.31 0.62
C GLU A 387 -11.47 19.57 1.65
N PHE A 388 -10.38 20.21 2.08
CA PHE A 388 -9.38 19.68 3.01
C PHE A 388 -9.02 20.73 4.10
N PRO A 389 -9.82 20.89 5.15
CA PRO A 389 -9.64 21.92 6.18
C PRO A 389 -8.29 21.91 6.90
N SER A 390 -7.57 20.79 6.84
CA SER A 390 -6.21 20.66 7.41
C SER A 390 -5.21 21.62 6.75
N THR A 391 -5.36 21.88 5.45
CA THR A 391 -4.51 22.81 4.69
C THR A 391 -4.54 24.22 5.28
N GLU A 392 -5.74 24.70 5.65
CA GLU A 392 -5.94 25.98 6.32
C GLU A 392 -5.30 25.98 7.72
N THR A 393 -5.43 24.87 8.45
CA THR A 393 -4.85 24.73 9.80
C THR A 393 -3.34 24.90 9.78
N PHE A 394 -2.65 24.21 8.87
CA PHE A 394 -1.19 24.29 8.75
C PHE A 394 -0.74 25.62 8.18
N SER A 395 -1.43 26.16 7.19
CA SER A 395 -1.16 27.50 6.64
C SER A 395 -1.24 28.59 7.72
N ARG A 396 -2.33 28.63 8.50
CA ARG A 396 -2.49 29.62 9.60
C ARG A 396 -1.49 29.46 10.74
N SER A 397 -1.03 28.24 10.97
CA SER A 397 -0.01 28.00 12.01
C SER A 397 1.40 28.43 11.60
N HIS A 398 1.56 28.86 10.33
CA HIS A 398 2.87 29.13 9.70
C HIS A 398 3.82 27.93 9.76
N GLN A 399 3.26 26.70 9.82
CA GLN A 399 4.04 25.48 9.77
C GLN A 399 4.22 25.08 8.29
N PRO A 400 5.45 24.89 7.81
CA PRO A 400 5.65 24.43 6.44
C PRO A 400 5.02 23.04 6.27
N PHE A 401 4.34 22.78 5.16
CA PHE A 401 3.67 21.51 4.93
C PHE A 401 3.72 21.06 3.47
N VAL A 402 3.48 19.77 3.26
CA VAL A 402 3.26 19.14 1.98
C VAL A 402 1.95 18.36 2.03
N ALA A 403 1.19 18.36 0.94
CA ALA A 403 0.03 17.47 0.82
C ALA A 403 0.49 16.03 0.56
N SER A 404 -0.20 15.07 1.13
CA SER A 404 0.00 13.65 0.86
C SER A 404 -1.32 12.96 0.51
N PRO A 405 -1.79 13.14 -0.73
CA PRO A 405 -2.94 12.40 -1.23
C PRO A 405 -2.63 10.92 -1.36
N GLY A 406 -3.66 10.10 -1.57
CA GLY A 406 -3.53 8.66 -1.69
C GLY A 406 -3.90 8.13 -3.07
N ILE A 407 -3.15 7.17 -3.57
CA ILE A 407 -3.51 6.46 -4.81
C ILE A 407 -4.59 5.39 -4.59
N ASN A 408 -5.10 5.25 -3.37
CA ASN A 408 -6.19 4.35 -2.99
C ASN A 408 -5.99 2.89 -3.42
N ASN A 409 -4.76 2.38 -3.27
CA ASN A 409 -4.39 1.01 -3.64
C ASN A 409 -4.53 -0.01 -2.49
N TRP A 410 -4.44 0.41 -1.22
CA TRP A 410 -4.47 -0.47 -0.05
C TRP A 410 -5.84 -1.08 0.19
N SER A 411 -5.83 -2.26 0.81
CA SER A 411 -7.05 -3.03 1.12
C SER A 411 -7.95 -3.32 -0.09
N ARG A 412 -7.36 -3.41 -1.29
CA ARG A 412 -8.06 -3.60 -2.57
C ARG A 412 -7.30 -4.55 -3.48
N LEU A 413 -7.98 -5.15 -4.45
CA LEU A 413 -7.33 -5.97 -5.47
C LEU A 413 -6.69 -5.13 -6.58
N TYR A 414 -7.22 -3.93 -6.81
CA TYR A 414 -6.77 -2.95 -7.79
C TYR A 414 -6.97 -1.54 -7.22
N PRO A 415 -6.11 -0.56 -7.50
CA PRO A 415 -6.30 0.80 -7.01
C PRO A 415 -7.65 1.40 -7.44
N ASN A 416 -8.34 2.09 -6.54
CA ASN A 416 -9.51 2.89 -6.90
C ASN A 416 -9.05 4.21 -7.54
N GLN A 417 -8.93 4.19 -8.86
CA GLN A 417 -8.37 5.31 -9.61
C GLN A 417 -9.28 6.53 -9.65
N SER A 418 -10.61 6.32 -9.63
CA SER A 418 -11.58 7.42 -9.54
C SER A 418 -11.41 8.20 -8.25
N ALA A 419 -11.36 7.49 -7.12
CA ALA A 419 -11.11 8.11 -5.81
C ALA A 419 -9.72 8.74 -5.73
N ALA A 420 -8.70 8.09 -6.28
CA ALA A 420 -7.33 8.60 -6.31
C ALA A 420 -7.22 9.92 -7.08
N TRP A 421 -7.89 10.02 -8.25
CA TRP A 421 -7.89 11.26 -9.02
C TRP A 421 -8.57 12.40 -8.26
N VAL A 422 -9.79 12.19 -7.78
CA VAL A 422 -10.55 13.22 -7.05
C VAL A 422 -9.76 13.72 -5.84
N ASN A 423 -9.25 12.79 -5.04
CA ASN A 423 -8.45 13.12 -3.87
C ASN A 423 -7.18 13.91 -4.24
N THR A 424 -6.40 13.42 -5.21
CA THR A 424 -5.14 14.05 -5.61
C THR A 424 -5.39 15.44 -6.20
N TYR A 425 -6.40 15.58 -7.06
CA TYR A 425 -6.72 16.84 -7.73
C TYR A 425 -7.11 17.95 -6.74
N TYR A 426 -8.14 17.71 -5.94
CA TYR A 426 -8.64 18.74 -5.03
C TYR A 426 -7.67 19.02 -3.90
N PHE A 427 -7.11 17.98 -3.29
CA PHE A 427 -6.20 18.17 -2.17
C PHE A 427 -4.90 18.88 -2.58
N THR A 428 -4.28 18.49 -3.68
CA THR A 428 -3.05 19.15 -4.13
C THR A 428 -3.29 20.61 -4.55
N ARG A 429 -4.43 20.88 -5.20
CA ARG A 429 -4.80 22.23 -5.62
C ARG A 429 -5.04 23.14 -4.43
N GLU A 430 -5.85 22.70 -3.46
CA GLU A 430 -6.13 23.47 -2.25
C GLU A 430 -4.85 23.71 -1.44
N ALA A 431 -4.03 22.66 -1.24
CA ALA A 431 -2.76 22.78 -0.55
C ALA A 431 -1.81 23.80 -1.23
N TYR A 432 -1.75 23.79 -2.56
CA TYR A 432 -0.98 24.78 -3.31
C TYR A 432 -1.48 26.21 -3.05
N GLN A 433 -2.78 26.44 -3.09
CA GLN A 433 -3.40 27.74 -2.81
C GLN A 433 -3.16 28.20 -1.37
N LYS A 434 -2.95 27.26 -0.43
CA LYS A 434 -2.64 27.53 0.98
C LYS A 434 -1.13 27.58 1.27
N GLY A 435 -0.29 27.54 0.25
CA GLY A 435 1.17 27.70 0.38
C GLY A 435 1.95 26.42 0.72
N ALA A 436 1.40 25.24 0.45
CA ALA A 436 2.12 23.99 0.60
C ALA A 436 3.39 23.95 -0.24
N LEU A 437 4.46 23.35 0.29
CA LEU A 437 5.73 23.19 -0.40
C LEU A 437 5.69 22.14 -1.51
N GLY A 438 4.67 21.26 -1.51
CA GLY A 438 4.62 20.19 -2.50
C GLY A 438 3.48 19.21 -2.28
N SER A 439 3.48 18.17 -3.15
CA SER A 439 2.61 17.02 -3.02
C SER A 439 3.41 15.72 -3.19
N ILE A 440 3.28 14.82 -2.21
CA ILE A 440 3.93 13.50 -2.19
C ILE A 440 2.83 12.47 -1.97
N THR A 441 2.37 11.82 -3.05
CA THR A 441 1.27 10.86 -2.97
C THR A 441 1.67 9.58 -2.28
N SER A 442 0.79 9.05 -1.43
CA SER A 442 1.02 7.81 -0.68
C SER A 442 0.48 6.58 -1.38
N SER A 443 1.27 5.51 -1.36
CA SER A 443 0.84 4.14 -1.65
C SER A 443 1.11 3.26 -0.45
N TRP A 444 0.10 2.46 -0.02
CA TRP A 444 0.21 1.64 1.18
C TRP A 444 0.15 0.15 0.84
N GLY A 445 0.92 -0.62 1.57
CA GLY A 445 1.00 -2.07 1.47
C GLY A 445 0.21 -2.79 2.57
N ASP A 446 -0.84 -2.17 3.11
CA ASP A 446 -1.67 -2.75 4.16
C ASP A 446 -2.03 -4.21 3.85
N MET A 447 -2.13 -5.03 4.89
CA MET A 447 -2.45 -6.45 4.76
C MET A 447 -1.41 -7.28 3.99
N GLY A 448 -0.14 -6.90 4.04
CA GLY A 448 0.96 -7.62 3.41
C GLY A 448 1.25 -7.23 1.97
N GLY A 449 0.65 -6.13 1.49
CA GLY A 449 0.85 -5.66 0.13
C GLY A 449 0.30 -6.63 -0.92
N PRO A 450 -1.01 -6.92 -0.89
CA PRO A 450 -1.58 -7.96 -1.74
C PRO A 450 -1.79 -7.58 -3.19
N ASN A 451 -1.93 -6.30 -3.47
CA ASN A 451 -1.95 -5.77 -4.83
C ASN A 451 -0.52 -5.41 -5.25
N PHE A 452 -0.25 -5.53 -6.52
CA PHE A 452 1.10 -5.26 -7.02
C PHE A 452 1.34 -3.77 -7.25
N ARG A 453 2.55 -3.30 -6.93
CA ARG A 453 2.99 -1.91 -7.13
C ARG A 453 2.88 -1.46 -8.58
N GLU A 454 2.99 -2.38 -9.52
CA GLU A 454 2.86 -2.13 -10.94
C GLU A 454 1.49 -1.53 -11.32
N MET A 455 0.46 -1.78 -10.53
CA MET A 455 -0.88 -1.21 -10.72
C MET A 455 -0.98 0.26 -10.28
N ASN A 456 0.06 0.80 -9.63
CA ASN A 456 0.04 2.15 -9.02
C ASN A 456 0.48 3.28 -9.98
N TYR A 457 1.11 2.97 -11.11
CA TYR A 457 1.76 3.97 -11.98
C TYR A 457 0.82 5.09 -12.45
N ARG A 458 -0.44 4.77 -12.78
CA ARG A 458 -1.42 5.78 -13.16
C ARG A 458 -1.71 6.77 -12.02
N GLY A 459 -1.89 6.28 -10.79
CA GLY A 459 -2.04 7.12 -9.61
C GLY A 459 -0.82 8.02 -9.34
N TYR A 460 0.37 7.54 -9.62
CA TYR A 460 1.58 8.35 -9.54
C TYR A 460 1.60 9.45 -10.61
N ALA A 461 1.14 9.16 -11.84
CA ALA A 461 1.01 10.16 -12.91
C ALA A 461 0.00 11.26 -12.56
N TYR A 462 -1.08 10.92 -11.86
CA TYR A 462 -2.05 11.91 -11.34
C TYR A 462 -1.37 12.92 -10.42
N ASN A 463 -0.53 12.44 -9.49
CA ASN A 463 0.20 13.36 -8.60
C ASN A 463 1.25 14.18 -9.36
N ALA A 464 1.89 13.62 -10.38
CA ALA A 464 2.81 14.38 -11.23
C ALA A 464 2.09 15.56 -11.90
N GLU A 465 0.93 15.29 -12.52
CA GLU A 465 0.09 16.29 -13.16
C GLU A 465 -0.32 17.41 -12.19
N CYS A 466 -0.92 17.02 -11.05
CA CYS A 466 -1.46 17.97 -10.07
C CYS A 466 -0.38 18.75 -9.32
N SER A 467 0.80 18.18 -9.08
CA SER A 467 1.86 18.86 -8.33
C SER A 467 2.76 19.75 -9.21
N TRP A 468 2.79 19.50 -10.50
CA TRP A 468 3.53 20.34 -11.43
C TRP A 468 2.74 21.61 -11.82
N ASN A 469 1.47 21.44 -12.18
CA ASN A 469 0.59 22.51 -12.61
C ASN A 469 -0.79 22.42 -11.92
N PRO A 470 -0.88 22.75 -10.63
CA PRO A 470 -2.08 22.49 -9.82
C PRO A 470 -3.35 23.19 -10.31
N GLU A 471 -3.18 24.36 -10.95
CA GLU A 471 -4.30 25.18 -11.42
C GLU A 471 -4.87 24.70 -12.76
N ASN A 472 -4.05 24.05 -13.58
CA ASN A 472 -4.43 23.62 -14.93
C ASN A 472 -4.32 22.09 -15.14
N ALA A 473 -4.25 21.32 -14.07
CA ALA A 473 -4.26 19.86 -14.17
C ALA A 473 -5.50 19.38 -14.92
N ASP A 474 -5.30 18.58 -15.99
CA ASP A 474 -6.35 18.25 -16.94
C ASP A 474 -6.92 16.84 -16.71
N LYS A 475 -8.10 16.80 -16.08
CA LYS A 475 -8.84 15.57 -15.83
C LYS A 475 -9.32 14.89 -17.11
N THR A 476 -9.60 15.65 -18.16
CA THR A 476 -10.31 15.11 -19.32
C THR A 476 -9.40 14.30 -20.24
N THR A 477 -8.12 14.62 -20.29
CA THR A 477 -7.16 13.99 -21.20
C THR A 477 -6.07 13.18 -20.50
N ILE A 478 -5.90 13.31 -19.18
CA ILE A 478 -4.79 12.66 -18.43
C ILE A 478 -4.72 11.15 -18.70
N ASP A 479 -5.83 10.44 -18.70
CA ASP A 479 -5.84 8.99 -18.89
C ASP A 479 -5.43 8.60 -20.31
N SER A 480 -5.93 9.31 -21.33
CA SER A 480 -5.52 9.10 -22.72
C SER A 480 -4.04 9.45 -22.94
N ARG A 481 -3.56 10.58 -22.39
CA ARG A 481 -2.14 10.95 -22.42
C ARG A 481 -1.26 9.91 -21.72
N PHE A 482 -1.73 9.39 -20.59
CA PHE A 482 -1.02 8.32 -19.89
C PHE A 482 -0.91 7.06 -20.73
N ASP A 483 -1.99 6.61 -21.36
CA ASP A 483 -1.99 5.41 -22.19
C ASP A 483 -1.03 5.56 -23.38
N LYS A 484 -1.06 6.69 -24.08
CA LYS A 484 -0.13 6.99 -25.18
C LYS A 484 1.35 7.00 -24.72
N ILE A 485 1.65 7.62 -23.59
CA ILE A 485 3.02 7.74 -23.08
C ILE A 485 3.48 6.42 -22.46
N PHE A 486 2.66 5.79 -21.63
CA PHE A 486 3.03 4.63 -20.85
C PHE A 486 3.02 3.33 -21.67
N PHE A 487 2.04 3.15 -22.52
CA PHE A 487 1.90 1.96 -23.37
C PHE A 487 2.31 2.19 -24.84
N GLY A 488 2.43 3.43 -25.27
CA GLY A 488 2.74 3.80 -26.67
C GLY A 488 1.57 3.65 -27.62
N THR A 489 0.33 3.67 -27.12
CA THR A 489 -0.90 3.52 -27.92
C THR A 489 -2.10 4.12 -27.17
N ASP A 490 -3.15 4.45 -27.91
CA ASP A 490 -4.44 4.93 -27.41
C ASP A 490 -5.61 3.98 -27.75
N GLN A 491 -5.31 2.70 -27.87
CA GLN A 491 -6.31 1.68 -28.19
C GLN A 491 -7.46 1.67 -27.17
N PRO A 492 -8.73 1.57 -27.61
CA PRO A 492 -9.92 1.69 -26.75
C PRO A 492 -10.06 0.57 -25.70
N GLU A 493 -9.31 -0.51 -25.84
CA GLU A 493 -9.25 -1.59 -24.86
C GLU A 493 -8.65 -1.14 -23.53
N LEU A 494 -7.71 -0.20 -23.54
CA LEU A 494 -7.03 0.27 -22.31
C LEU A 494 -8.00 0.96 -21.36
N PRO A 495 -8.75 2.01 -21.75
CA PRO A 495 -9.75 2.62 -20.87
C PRO A 495 -10.88 1.64 -20.50
N ALA A 496 -11.25 0.69 -21.36
CA ALA A 496 -12.25 -0.34 -21.02
C ALA A 496 -11.75 -1.26 -19.90
N ILE A 497 -10.50 -1.73 -19.96
CA ILE A 497 -9.85 -2.50 -18.89
C ILE A 497 -9.84 -1.70 -17.59
N GLN A 498 -9.41 -0.44 -17.64
CA GLN A 498 -9.32 0.43 -16.47
C GLN A 498 -10.66 0.63 -15.78
N ASN A 499 -11.70 0.95 -16.55
CA ASN A 499 -13.05 1.19 -16.01
C ASN A 499 -13.61 -0.07 -15.33
N MET A 500 -13.41 -1.24 -15.93
CA MET A 500 -13.87 -2.50 -15.33
C MET A 500 -13.11 -2.84 -14.06
N LEU A 501 -11.78 -2.66 -14.03
CA LEU A 501 -10.96 -2.92 -12.84
C LEU A 501 -11.24 -1.91 -11.72
N ASN A 502 -11.53 -0.66 -12.06
CA ASN A 502 -11.91 0.34 -11.08
C ASN A 502 -13.22 -0.04 -10.36
N ARG A 503 -14.23 -0.50 -11.10
CA ARG A 503 -15.47 -1.04 -10.51
C ARG A 503 -15.20 -2.23 -9.59
N VAL A 504 -14.34 -3.18 -10.01
CA VAL A 504 -13.89 -4.29 -9.15
C VAL A 504 -13.27 -3.77 -7.85
N SER A 505 -12.50 -2.69 -7.92
CA SER A 505 -11.86 -2.07 -6.75
C SER A 505 -12.86 -1.43 -5.80
N GLU A 506 -13.91 -0.82 -6.31
CA GLU A 506 -14.97 -0.19 -5.50
C GLU A 506 -15.75 -1.23 -4.71
N ASP A 507 -16.01 -2.38 -5.31
CA ASP A 507 -16.90 -3.40 -4.78
C ASP A 507 -16.20 -4.44 -3.87
N MET A 508 -14.88 -4.61 -3.99
CA MET A 508 -14.16 -5.69 -3.28
C MET A 508 -13.24 -5.17 -2.17
N TYR A 509 -13.72 -5.22 -0.93
CA TYR A 509 -12.87 -5.01 0.23
C TYR A 509 -11.96 -6.21 0.48
N TYR A 510 -10.65 -6.00 0.43
CA TYR A 510 -9.64 -7.07 0.44
C TYR A 510 -9.71 -8.06 1.62
N PRO A 511 -9.98 -7.67 2.87
CA PRO A 511 -10.16 -8.62 3.95
C PRO A 511 -11.23 -9.67 3.67
N ASN A 512 -12.30 -9.30 2.98
CA ASN A 512 -13.37 -10.23 2.65
C ASN A 512 -12.95 -11.27 1.60
N VAL A 513 -12.01 -10.93 0.72
CA VAL A 513 -11.48 -11.85 -0.31
C VAL A 513 -10.94 -13.14 0.31
N TRP A 514 -10.27 -13.03 1.45
CA TRP A 514 -9.58 -14.14 2.12
C TRP A 514 -10.39 -14.83 3.20
N GLN A 515 -11.63 -14.40 3.41
CA GLN A 515 -12.57 -15.11 4.28
C GLN A 515 -12.95 -16.48 3.69
N GLN A 516 -13.36 -17.38 4.55
CA GLN A 516 -14.02 -18.62 4.16
C GLN A 516 -15.31 -18.26 3.37
N PRO A 517 -15.66 -18.98 2.27
CA PRO A 517 -16.71 -18.53 1.34
C PRO A 517 -18.07 -18.24 1.97
N PHE A 518 -18.52 -19.04 2.94
CA PHE A 518 -19.80 -18.79 3.65
C PHE A 518 -19.72 -17.56 4.55
N ALA A 519 -18.58 -17.33 5.18
CA ALA A 519 -18.34 -16.14 5.99
C ALA A 519 -18.31 -14.87 5.16
N ARG A 520 -17.70 -14.95 3.98
CA ARG A 520 -17.69 -13.85 3.00
C ARG A 520 -19.11 -13.53 2.52
N LEU A 521 -19.88 -14.55 2.15
CA LEU A 521 -21.28 -14.38 1.80
C LEU A 521 -22.05 -13.63 2.89
N LYS A 522 -21.90 -14.04 4.16
CA LYS A 522 -22.52 -13.41 5.30
C LYS A 522 -22.07 -11.96 5.52
N SER A 523 -20.78 -11.67 5.27
CA SER A 523 -20.26 -10.30 5.33
C SER A 523 -20.88 -9.39 4.29
N TYR A 524 -21.08 -9.87 3.08
CA TYR A 524 -21.74 -9.12 2.02
C TYR A 524 -23.26 -8.93 2.27
N GLU A 525 -23.93 -9.91 2.86
CA GLU A 525 -25.33 -9.77 3.27
C GLU A 525 -25.56 -8.71 4.36
N HIS A 526 -24.56 -8.45 5.21
CA HIS A 526 -24.65 -7.46 6.30
C HIS A 526 -24.08 -6.09 5.95
N SER A 527 -23.22 -6.01 4.96
CA SER A 527 -22.70 -4.73 4.48
C SER A 527 -23.66 -4.16 3.43
N HIS A 528 -23.76 -2.84 3.38
CA HIS A 528 -24.53 -2.17 2.32
C HIS A 528 -23.96 -2.39 0.91
N HIS A 529 -22.98 -3.26 0.75
CA HIS A 529 -22.44 -3.76 -0.52
C HIS A 529 -23.24 -4.95 -1.07
N LEU A 530 -24.56 -4.93 -0.90
CA LEU A 530 -25.50 -5.89 -1.48
C LEU A 530 -25.44 -5.93 -3.03
N SER A 531 -24.93 -4.87 -3.66
CA SER A 531 -24.68 -4.82 -5.09
C SER A 531 -23.79 -5.98 -5.57
N LEU A 532 -22.75 -6.32 -4.82
CA LEU A 532 -21.88 -7.47 -5.13
C LEU A 532 -22.60 -8.81 -5.26
N LEU A 533 -23.63 -9.03 -4.44
CA LEU A 533 -24.40 -10.28 -4.47
C LEU A 533 -25.39 -10.32 -5.63
N ASN A 534 -25.94 -9.19 -6.01
CA ASN A 534 -26.85 -9.08 -7.15
C ASN A 534 -26.10 -8.97 -8.47
N GLU A 535 -24.88 -8.49 -8.43
CA GLU A 535 -24.02 -8.19 -9.58
C GLU A 535 -22.91 -9.23 -9.80
N THR A 536 -22.88 -10.37 -9.05
CA THR A 536 -21.84 -11.40 -9.23
C THR A 536 -21.70 -11.85 -10.67
N THR A 537 -22.82 -11.95 -11.40
CA THR A 537 -22.82 -12.32 -12.82
C THR A 537 -22.20 -11.24 -13.69
N ASP A 538 -22.48 -9.98 -13.41
CA ASP A 538 -21.93 -8.83 -14.15
C ASP A 538 -20.44 -8.64 -13.84
N LEU A 539 -20.07 -8.79 -12.56
CA LEU A 539 -18.68 -8.79 -12.14
C LEU A 539 -17.88 -9.94 -12.79
N GLU A 540 -18.45 -11.15 -12.84
CA GLU A 540 -17.81 -12.28 -13.52
C GLU A 540 -17.64 -12.01 -15.02
N ARG A 541 -18.64 -11.43 -15.67
CA ARG A 541 -18.60 -11.04 -17.08
C ARG A 541 -17.52 -9.97 -17.31
N SER A 542 -17.49 -8.92 -16.50
CA SER A 542 -16.49 -7.86 -16.57
C SER A 542 -15.07 -8.40 -16.39
N CYS A 543 -14.84 -9.24 -15.37
CA CYS A 543 -13.53 -9.87 -15.16
C CYS A 543 -13.11 -10.79 -16.33
N LYS A 544 -14.06 -11.53 -16.93
CA LYS A 544 -13.78 -12.34 -18.12
C LYS A 544 -13.39 -11.45 -19.30
N THR A 545 -14.10 -10.35 -19.51
CA THR A 545 -13.81 -9.38 -20.55
C THR A 545 -12.42 -8.75 -20.36
N VAL A 546 -12.07 -8.33 -19.14
CA VAL A 546 -10.72 -7.80 -18.82
C VAL A 546 -9.64 -8.81 -19.22
N VAL A 547 -9.80 -10.08 -18.86
CA VAL A 547 -8.82 -11.13 -19.22
C VAL A 547 -8.71 -11.31 -20.74
N GLN A 548 -9.79 -11.19 -21.48
CA GLN A 548 -9.78 -11.26 -22.95
C GLN A 548 -9.09 -10.04 -23.56
N LEU A 549 -9.47 -8.83 -23.12
CA LEU A 549 -8.89 -7.57 -23.61
C LEU A 549 -7.40 -7.47 -23.30
N THR A 550 -6.98 -7.80 -22.08
CA THR A 550 -5.55 -7.77 -21.70
C THR A 550 -4.72 -8.73 -22.56
N LYS A 551 -5.27 -9.91 -22.91
CA LYS A 551 -4.60 -10.85 -23.81
C LYS A 551 -4.51 -10.32 -25.24
N ALA A 552 -5.56 -9.67 -25.71
CA ALA A 552 -5.64 -9.16 -27.09
C ALA A 552 -4.73 -7.95 -27.31
N ILE A 553 -4.71 -7.00 -26.33
CA ILE A 553 -3.96 -5.75 -26.47
C ILE A 553 -2.47 -5.91 -26.18
N LYS A 554 -2.08 -6.83 -25.29
CA LYS A 554 -0.69 -6.99 -24.82
C LYS A 554 0.36 -7.05 -25.95
N PRO A 555 0.16 -7.80 -27.05
CA PRO A 555 1.15 -7.83 -28.16
C PRO A 555 1.24 -6.54 -28.96
N GLN A 556 0.29 -5.62 -28.82
CA GLN A 556 0.21 -4.35 -29.53
C GLN A 556 0.86 -3.19 -28.75
N LEU A 557 1.18 -3.42 -27.45
CA LEU A 557 1.80 -2.40 -26.60
C LEU A 557 3.28 -2.24 -26.92
N LYS A 558 3.70 -1.00 -27.18
CA LYS A 558 5.11 -0.69 -27.44
C LYS A 558 5.95 -0.72 -26.14
N TYR A 559 5.33 -0.38 -25.00
CA TYR A 559 5.98 -0.29 -23.69
C TYR A 559 5.13 -0.94 -22.61
N ASN A 560 5.77 -1.37 -21.52
CA ASN A 560 5.12 -1.85 -20.30
C ASN A 560 4.02 -2.91 -20.53
N ALA A 561 4.17 -3.76 -21.57
CA ALA A 561 3.22 -4.81 -21.89
C ALA A 561 3.03 -5.82 -20.74
N ASP A 562 4.01 -5.93 -19.83
CA ASP A 562 3.95 -6.73 -18.61
C ASP A 562 2.86 -6.26 -17.63
N GLN A 563 2.42 -4.99 -17.71
CA GLN A 563 1.30 -4.46 -16.93
C GLN A 563 0.02 -5.29 -17.10
N MET A 564 -0.24 -5.75 -18.32
CA MET A 564 -1.42 -6.57 -18.65
C MET A 564 -1.46 -7.90 -17.88
N ASP A 565 -0.32 -8.43 -17.42
CA ASP A 565 -0.29 -9.64 -16.60
C ASP A 565 -0.85 -9.39 -15.19
N TYR A 566 -0.55 -8.23 -14.61
CA TYR A 566 -1.04 -7.81 -13.30
C TYR A 566 -2.53 -7.49 -13.36
N ASP A 567 -2.97 -6.77 -14.39
CA ASP A 567 -4.37 -6.42 -14.60
C ASP A 567 -5.24 -7.69 -14.82
N ALA A 568 -4.77 -8.60 -15.67
CA ALA A 568 -5.43 -9.90 -15.87
C ALA A 568 -5.45 -10.74 -14.59
N TYR A 569 -4.42 -10.65 -13.75
CA TYR A 569 -4.35 -11.36 -12.48
C TYR A 569 -5.41 -10.83 -11.50
N ALA A 570 -5.51 -9.51 -11.34
CA ALA A 570 -6.52 -8.87 -10.48
C ALA A 570 -7.94 -9.31 -10.88
N ALA A 571 -8.25 -9.27 -12.18
CA ALA A 571 -9.54 -9.72 -12.71
C ALA A 571 -9.81 -11.22 -12.44
N LYS A 572 -8.79 -12.09 -12.61
CA LYS A 572 -8.94 -13.53 -12.35
C LYS A 572 -9.19 -13.83 -10.88
N LEU A 573 -8.50 -13.13 -9.98
CA LEU A 573 -8.72 -13.30 -8.54
C LEU A 573 -10.10 -12.79 -8.13
N ALA A 574 -10.52 -11.64 -8.64
CA ALA A 574 -11.85 -11.10 -8.41
C ALA A 574 -12.95 -12.05 -8.91
N LYS A 575 -12.79 -12.62 -10.10
CA LYS A 575 -13.69 -13.62 -10.64
C LYS A 575 -13.78 -14.87 -9.76
N TRP A 576 -12.65 -15.33 -9.23
CA TRP A 576 -12.64 -16.47 -8.31
C TRP A 576 -13.39 -16.15 -7.02
N VAL A 577 -13.24 -14.92 -6.48
CA VAL A 577 -13.98 -14.46 -5.30
C VAL A 577 -15.47 -14.48 -5.55
N ALA A 578 -15.94 -13.91 -6.67
CA ALA A 578 -17.34 -13.88 -7.06
C ALA A 578 -17.91 -15.30 -7.18
N ASN A 579 -17.23 -16.17 -7.93
CA ASN A 579 -17.64 -17.56 -8.14
C ASN A 579 -17.70 -18.41 -6.86
N SER A 580 -16.72 -18.24 -5.98
CA SER A 580 -16.71 -18.98 -4.71
C SER A 580 -17.76 -18.47 -3.72
N THR A 581 -18.16 -17.20 -3.82
CA THR A 581 -19.27 -16.63 -3.06
C THR A 581 -20.62 -17.15 -3.58
N GLU A 582 -20.80 -17.20 -4.90
CA GLU A 582 -22.00 -17.77 -5.50
C GLU A 582 -22.13 -19.28 -5.24
N PHE A 583 -21.01 -20.00 -5.23
CA PHE A 583 -20.99 -21.41 -4.80
C PHE A 583 -21.48 -21.57 -3.35
N ALA A 584 -21.03 -20.70 -2.44
CA ALA A 584 -21.51 -20.72 -1.06
C ALA A 584 -23.02 -20.43 -0.98
N ARG A 585 -23.50 -19.44 -1.74
CA ARG A 585 -24.93 -19.11 -1.83
C ARG A 585 -25.76 -20.28 -2.35
N TRP A 586 -25.27 -20.94 -3.40
CA TRP A 586 -25.93 -22.11 -3.96
C TRP A 586 -26.00 -23.25 -2.92
N MET A 587 -24.93 -23.52 -2.19
CA MET A 587 -24.91 -24.53 -1.13
C MET A 587 -25.88 -24.20 0.01
N GLN A 588 -25.96 -22.93 0.43
CA GLN A 588 -26.94 -22.52 1.47
C GLN A 588 -28.37 -22.79 1.01
N ARG A 589 -28.70 -22.47 -0.24
CA ARG A 589 -30.04 -22.74 -0.79
C ARG A 589 -30.41 -24.23 -0.77
N ILE A 590 -29.46 -25.10 -1.13
CA ILE A 590 -29.66 -26.55 -1.11
C ILE A 590 -29.67 -27.13 0.31
N SER A 591 -29.02 -26.47 1.26
CA SER A 591 -28.94 -26.92 2.67
C SER A 591 -30.08 -26.43 3.56
N GLN A 592 -31.10 -25.76 3.02
CA GLN A 592 -32.28 -25.33 3.79
C GLN A 592 -32.98 -26.50 4.49
N ASP A 593 -33.56 -26.24 5.67
CA ASP A 593 -34.09 -27.27 6.54
C ASP A 593 -35.28 -28.09 5.93
N ASN A 594 -35.96 -27.53 4.96
CA ASN A 594 -37.06 -28.19 4.25
C ASN A 594 -36.59 -29.18 3.17
N ILE A 595 -35.30 -29.32 2.93
CA ILE A 595 -34.73 -30.25 1.93
C ILE A 595 -34.07 -31.42 2.64
N THR A 596 -34.62 -32.63 2.44
CA THR A 596 -34.11 -33.85 3.07
C THR A 596 -32.72 -34.25 2.52
N PRO A 597 -31.95 -35.04 3.28
CA PRO A 597 -30.65 -35.57 2.76
C PRO A 597 -30.78 -36.32 1.42
N GLU A 598 -31.86 -37.08 1.23
CA GLU A 598 -32.15 -37.83 0.00
C GLU A 598 -32.38 -36.87 -1.16
N SER A 599 -33.16 -35.82 -0.95
CA SER A 599 -33.44 -34.80 -1.97
C SER A 599 -32.20 -33.99 -2.37
N ARG A 600 -31.14 -33.98 -1.52
CA ARG A 600 -29.86 -33.31 -1.81
C ARG A 600 -28.92 -34.19 -2.67
N LYS A 601 -29.05 -35.49 -2.67
CA LYS A 601 -28.19 -36.44 -3.44
C LYS A 601 -27.95 -36.04 -4.89
N PRO A 602 -28.95 -35.62 -5.69
CA PRO A 602 -28.74 -35.22 -7.08
C PRO A 602 -27.77 -34.03 -7.26
N TYR A 603 -27.65 -33.20 -6.22
CA TYR A 603 -26.78 -32.01 -6.26
C TYR A 603 -25.33 -32.25 -5.84
N VAL A 604 -25.03 -33.44 -5.24
CA VAL A 604 -23.69 -33.78 -4.72
C VAL A 604 -22.65 -33.71 -5.84
N SER A 605 -22.90 -34.39 -6.98
CA SER A 605 -21.95 -34.44 -8.11
C SER A 605 -21.64 -33.04 -8.63
N LYS A 606 -22.67 -32.20 -8.79
CA LYS A 606 -22.52 -30.80 -9.21
C LYS A 606 -21.71 -30.01 -8.21
N GLY A 607 -22.02 -30.13 -6.91
CA GLY A 607 -21.31 -29.43 -5.83
C GLY A 607 -19.84 -29.84 -5.72
N VAL A 608 -19.56 -31.14 -5.80
CA VAL A 608 -18.19 -31.67 -5.80
C VAL A 608 -17.40 -31.13 -7.00
N ALA A 609 -17.97 -31.21 -8.20
CA ALA A 609 -17.29 -30.73 -9.42
C ALA A 609 -17.02 -29.23 -9.38
N TRP A 610 -17.99 -28.43 -8.90
CA TRP A 610 -17.82 -26.98 -8.79
C TRP A 610 -16.77 -26.63 -7.72
N GLY A 611 -16.84 -27.22 -6.52
CA GLY A 611 -15.86 -27.02 -5.46
C GLY A 611 -14.44 -27.45 -5.86
N GLN A 612 -14.28 -28.57 -6.57
CA GLN A 612 -12.98 -28.99 -7.11
C GLN A 612 -12.44 -27.99 -8.13
N LYS A 613 -13.27 -27.49 -9.04
CA LYS A 613 -12.88 -26.44 -9.99
C LYS A 613 -12.39 -25.18 -9.27
N LEU A 614 -13.09 -24.72 -8.26
CA LEU A 614 -12.69 -23.55 -7.45
C LEU A 614 -11.37 -23.81 -6.72
N ARG A 615 -11.20 -25.01 -6.15
CA ARG A 615 -9.96 -25.44 -5.50
C ARG A 615 -8.77 -25.41 -6.48
N ASP A 616 -8.94 -25.93 -7.69
CA ASP A 616 -7.88 -25.97 -8.70
C ASP A 616 -7.55 -24.55 -9.20
N GLN A 617 -8.56 -23.72 -9.38
CA GLN A 617 -8.38 -22.32 -9.76
C GLN A 617 -7.57 -21.52 -8.74
N ILE A 618 -7.84 -21.66 -7.44
CA ILE A 618 -7.07 -20.94 -6.42
C ILE A 618 -5.61 -21.40 -6.36
N VAL A 619 -5.34 -22.68 -6.63
CA VAL A 619 -3.97 -23.20 -6.74
C VAL A 619 -3.23 -22.58 -7.93
N GLN A 620 -3.89 -22.43 -9.07
CA GLN A 620 -3.30 -21.77 -10.24
C GLN A 620 -3.09 -20.27 -10.01
N LEU A 621 -4.04 -19.60 -9.35
CA LEU A 621 -3.90 -18.18 -8.95
C LEU A 621 -2.73 -17.97 -7.99
N HIS A 622 -2.54 -18.88 -7.03
CA HIS A 622 -1.40 -18.86 -6.13
C HIS A 622 -0.07 -18.94 -6.91
N LYS A 623 0.08 -19.94 -7.76
CA LYS A 623 1.28 -20.09 -8.60
C LYS A 623 1.56 -18.85 -9.45
N LYS A 624 0.52 -18.24 -10.02
CA LYS A 624 0.67 -17.01 -10.83
C LYS A 624 1.01 -15.80 -9.96
N TYR A 625 0.49 -15.72 -8.73
CA TYR A 625 0.86 -14.68 -7.77
C TYR A 625 2.35 -14.73 -7.45
N ASP A 626 2.87 -15.91 -7.13
CA ASP A 626 4.30 -16.12 -6.83
C ASP A 626 5.18 -15.71 -8.01
N GLU A 627 4.79 -16.08 -9.22
CA GLU A 627 5.50 -15.70 -10.45
C GLU A 627 5.55 -14.17 -10.60
N LEU A 628 4.42 -13.48 -10.44
CA LEU A 628 4.33 -12.03 -10.56
C LEU A 628 5.11 -11.32 -9.44
N TRP A 629 4.99 -11.83 -8.22
CA TRP A 629 5.74 -11.30 -7.07
C TRP A 629 7.24 -11.33 -7.33
N MET A 630 7.77 -12.47 -7.76
CA MET A 630 9.20 -12.66 -7.96
C MET A 630 9.78 -11.86 -9.13
N ARG A 631 8.96 -11.25 -9.98
CA ARG A 631 9.45 -10.34 -11.04
C ARG A 631 10.03 -9.04 -10.48
N THR A 632 9.45 -8.55 -9.40
CA THR A 632 9.69 -7.18 -8.93
C THR A 632 10.02 -7.09 -7.45
N ASN A 633 9.65 -8.09 -6.64
CA ASN A 633 9.87 -8.09 -5.21
C ASN A 633 10.90 -9.13 -4.77
N ARG A 634 11.47 -8.91 -3.59
CA ARG A 634 12.28 -9.92 -2.88
C ARG A 634 11.38 -11.06 -2.43
N LYS A 635 11.96 -12.25 -2.24
CA LYS A 635 11.22 -13.43 -1.79
C LYS A 635 10.70 -13.27 -0.36
N ASP A 636 11.37 -12.44 0.42
CA ASP A 636 10.98 -12.16 1.79
C ASP A 636 9.52 -11.68 1.87
N ASN A 637 8.83 -12.09 2.93
CA ASN A 637 7.41 -11.82 3.18
C ASN A 637 6.39 -12.53 2.25
N LEU A 638 6.81 -13.16 1.16
CA LEU A 638 5.90 -13.89 0.26
C LEU A 638 5.15 -15.01 1.02
N GLU A 639 5.84 -15.73 1.91
CA GLU A 639 5.24 -16.81 2.72
C GLU A 639 3.97 -16.37 3.45
N TYR A 640 3.88 -15.11 3.83
CA TYR A 640 2.68 -14.58 4.47
C TYR A 640 1.47 -14.64 3.53
N LEU A 641 1.62 -14.16 2.30
CA LEU A 641 0.56 -14.15 1.30
C LEU A 641 0.27 -15.56 0.80
N ASP A 642 1.28 -16.43 0.67
CA ASP A 642 1.11 -17.84 0.40
C ASP A 642 0.12 -18.53 1.33
N ARG A 643 0.12 -18.16 2.60
CA ARG A 643 -0.82 -18.71 3.58
C ARG A 643 -2.27 -18.38 3.24
N LEU A 644 -2.53 -17.19 2.70
CA LEU A 644 -3.88 -16.78 2.30
C LEU A 644 -4.43 -17.72 1.22
N PHE A 645 -3.63 -18.01 0.21
CA PHE A 645 -3.99 -18.97 -0.85
C PHE A 645 -4.14 -20.39 -0.32
N LYS A 646 -3.21 -20.82 0.53
CA LYS A 646 -3.25 -22.17 1.16
C LYS A 646 -4.53 -22.33 1.99
N TYR A 647 -4.99 -21.33 2.70
CA TYR A 647 -6.24 -21.38 3.44
C TYR A 647 -7.46 -21.50 2.51
N GLN A 648 -7.51 -20.73 1.42
CA GLN A 648 -8.61 -20.87 0.46
C GLN A 648 -8.65 -22.28 -0.13
N LYS A 649 -7.50 -22.87 -0.47
CA LYS A 649 -7.43 -24.27 -0.92
C LYS A 649 -7.97 -25.23 0.16
N ILE A 650 -7.56 -25.07 1.41
CA ILE A 650 -8.00 -25.90 2.54
C ILE A 650 -9.52 -25.81 2.70
N TYR A 651 -10.09 -24.60 2.65
CA TYR A 651 -11.54 -24.41 2.75
C TYR A 651 -12.27 -25.14 1.62
N MET A 652 -11.79 -25.04 0.39
CA MET A 652 -12.38 -25.76 -0.73
C MET A 652 -12.25 -27.26 -0.58
N ASP A 653 -11.10 -27.78 -0.12
CA ASP A 653 -10.92 -29.22 0.14
C ASP A 653 -11.90 -29.72 1.22
N GLN A 654 -12.10 -28.96 2.30
CA GLN A 654 -13.06 -29.31 3.36
C GLN A 654 -14.49 -29.36 2.82
N ILE A 655 -14.90 -28.36 2.05
CA ILE A 655 -16.25 -28.31 1.46
C ILE A 655 -16.45 -29.49 0.50
N VAL A 656 -15.50 -29.76 -0.38
CA VAL A 656 -15.56 -30.88 -1.33
C VAL A 656 -15.65 -32.22 -0.61
N ASN A 657 -14.85 -32.42 0.45
CA ASN A 657 -14.89 -33.65 1.23
C ASN A 657 -16.21 -33.83 1.97
N SER A 658 -16.79 -32.77 2.52
CA SER A 658 -18.11 -32.81 3.13
C SER A 658 -19.20 -33.22 2.12
N LEU A 659 -19.19 -32.58 0.95
CA LEU A 659 -20.14 -32.88 -0.12
C LEU A 659 -20.02 -34.31 -0.63
N LYS A 660 -18.82 -34.89 -0.77
CA LYS A 660 -18.62 -36.29 -1.16
C LYS A 660 -19.32 -37.27 -0.22
N ASN A 661 -19.48 -36.89 1.04
CA ASN A 661 -20.19 -37.66 2.06
C ASN A 661 -21.66 -37.22 2.22
N ASN A 662 -22.20 -36.44 1.27
CA ASN A 662 -23.54 -35.84 1.31
C ASN A 662 -23.77 -35.00 2.58
N ILE A 663 -22.69 -34.40 3.13
CA ILE A 663 -22.74 -33.47 4.26
C ILE A 663 -22.72 -32.05 3.70
N TRP A 664 -23.83 -31.33 3.90
CA TRP A 664 -24.02 -29.98 3.42
C TRP A 664 -23.75 -28.98 4.57
N ASP A 665 -22.52 -29.04 5.10
CA ASP A 665 -22.11 -28.13 6.15
C ASP A 665 -21.83 -26.73 5.56
N THR A 666 -22.73 -25.81 5.84
CA THR A 666 -22.61 -24.37 5.49
C THR A 666 -22.22 -23.54 6.71
N SER A 667 -21.88 -24.19 7.81
CA SER A 667 -21.42 -23.47 9.02
C SER A 667 -20.06 -22.82 8.74
N TYR A 668 -19.97 -21.57 9.07
CA TYR A 668 -18.74 -20.79 9.04
C TYR A 668 -18.30 -20.45 10.48
N GLU A 669 -18.99 -21.03 11.48
CA GLU A 669 -18.73 -20.81 12.88
C GLU A 669 -17.75 -21.84 13.43
N ILE A 670 -16.68 -21.34 14.05
CA ILE A 670 -15.84 -22.19 14.87
C ILE A 670 -16.50 -22.26 16.25
N PRO A 671 -16.94 -23.44 16.70
CA PRO A 671 -17.72 -23.58 17.93
C PRO A 671 -16.87 -23.39 19.20
N SER A 672 -15.59 -23.08 19.09
CA SER A 672 -14.71 -22.83 20.21
C SER A 672 -15.04 -21.51 20.91
N LYS A 673 -14.83 -21.46 22.20
CA LYS A 673 -15.08 -20.30 23.06
C LYS A 673 -13.77 -19.72 23.58
N PHE A 674 -13.74 -18.41 23.81
CA PHE A 674 -12.66 -17.84 24.60
C PHE A 674 -12.77 -18.31 26.05
N VAL A 675 -11.64 -18.74 26.60
CA VAL A 675 -11.55 -19.20 27.99
C VAL A 675 -10.43 -18.46 28.72
N ALA A 676 -10.71 -18.11 29.96
CA ALA A 676 -9.79 -17.44 30.89
C ALA A 676 -9.62 -18.28 32.18
N ALA A 677 -8.88 -17.77 33.15
CA ALA A 677 -8.73 -18.40 34.46
C ALA A 677 -10.09 -18.56 35.15
N ASN A 678 -10.18 -19.53 36.00
CA ASN A 678 -11.34 -19.71 36.89
C ASN A 678 -11.63 -18.40 37.64
N GLY A 679 -12.90 -17.99 37.67
CA GLY A 679 -13.34 -16.78 38.35
C GLY A 679 -12.98 -15.47 37.68
N ALA A 680 -12.30 -15.49 36.54
CA ALA A 680 -12.00 -14.26 35.79
C ALA A 680 -13.28 -13.58 35.31
N SER A 681 -13.39 -12.29 35.59
CA SER A 681 -14.50 -11.43 35.13
C SER A 681 -14.00 -10.01 34.84
N GLY A 682 -14.87 -9.16 34.29
CA GLY A 682 -14.55 -7.73 34.08
C GLY A 682 -14.21 -7.00 35.38
N ASP A 683 -14.82 -7.41 36.50
CA ASP A 683 -14.58 -6.82 37.83
C ASP A 683 -13.42 -7.46 38.56
N HIS A 684 -13.13 -8.72 38.26
CA HIS A 684 -12.00 -9.50 38.81
C HIS A 684 -11.11 -10.01 37.66
N PRO A 685 -10.33 -9.14 37.02
CA PRO A 685 -9.47 -9.55 35.92
C PRO A 685 -8.27 -10.35 36.40
N ILE A 686 -8.01 -11.45 35.71
CA ILE A 686 -6.81 -12.30 35.94
C ILE A 686 -5.90 -12.19 34.71
N PRO A 687 -4.84 -11.38 34.78
CA PRO A 687 -4.07 -11.02 33.58
C PRO A 687 -3.29 -12.17 32.94
N LYS A 688 -3.02 -13.24 33.72
CA LYS A 688 -2.23 -14.37 33.23
C LYS A 688 -2.85 -15.68 33.66
N VAL A 689 -2.97 -16.59 32.69
CA VAL A 689 -3.52 -17.95 32.94
C VAL A 689 -2.70 -18.99 32.21
N TYR A 690 -2.61 -20.15 32.81
CA TYR A 690 -2.12 -21.40 32.24
C TYR A 690 -3.34 -22.30 32.00
N LEU A 691 -3.48 -22.82 30.81
CA LEU A 691 -4.63 -23.56 30.30
C LEU A 691 -4.16 -24.95 29.87
N ARG A 692 -4.98 -25.97 30.12
CA ARG A 692 -4.66 -27.36 29.79
C ARG A 692 -5.86 -28.14 29.33
N LYS A 693 -5.66 -29.00 28.31
CA LYS A 693 -6.63 -29.99 27.86
C LYS A 693 -5.93 -31.30 27.52
N ARG A 694 -6.29 -32.39 28.19
CA ARG A 694 -5.92 -33.75 27.81
C ARG A 694 -6.91 -34.29 26.79
N PHE A 695 -6.42 -35.03 25.81
CA PHE A 695 -7.26 -35.66 24.77
C PHE A 695 -6.56 -36.88 24.17
N TYR A 696 -7.34 -37.71 23.53
CA TYR A 696 -6.86 -38.87 22.76
C TYR A 696 -7.26 -38.65 21.29
N VAL A 697 -6.41 -39.06 20.38
CA VAL A 697 -6.76 -39.15 18.96
C VAL A 697 -7.39 -40.50 18.67
N GLN A 698 -8.27 -40.57 17.70
CA GLN A 698 -8.85 -41.86 17.27
C GLN A 698 -7.74 -42.73 16.68
N ASN A 699 -7.85 -44.05 16.89
CA ASN A 699 -6.90 -45.01 16.30
C ASN A 699 -7.13 -45.16 14.77
N LYS A 700 -6.78 -44.08 14.06
CA LYS A 700 -6.92 -43.93 12.60
C LYS A 700 -5.72 -43.19 12.07
N LYS A 701 -5.37 -43.45 10.80
CA LYS A 701 -4.26 -42.72 10.16
C LYS A 701 -4.62 -41.22 9.98
N ILE A 702 -3.87 -40.37 10.62
CA ILE A 702 -4.04 -38.90 10.53
C ILE A 702 -3.54 -38.44 9.17
N LYS A 703 -4.37 -37.67 8.48
CA LYS A 703 -4.05 -36.99 7.22
C LYS A 703 -3.51 -35.58 7.51
N HIS A 704 -4.25 -34.82 8.29
CA HIS A 704 -3.91 -33.46 8.71
C HIS A 704 -4.37 -33.20 10.15
N ALA A 705 -3.74 -32.29 10.85
CA ALA A 705 -4.18 -31.85 12.17
C ALA A 705 -3.95 -30.33 12.30
N TYR A 706 -5.00 -29.59 12.08
CA TYR A 706 -4.94 -28.13 11.97
C TYR A 706 -5.25 -27.49 13.32
N LEU A 707 -4.23 -26.92 13.94
CA LEU A 707 -4.35 -26.16 15.19
C LEU A 707 -4.47 -24.67 14.87
N GLN A 708 -5.56 -24.06 15.30
CA GLN A 708 -5.82 -22.63 15.19
C GLN A 708 -5.91 -21.99 16.57
N ILE A 709 -5.31 -20.80 16.73
CA ILE A 709 -5.24 -20.11 18.00
C ILE A 709 -5.54 -18.65 17.81
N ALA A 710 -6.37 -18.10 18.71
CA ALA A 710 -6.50 -16.67 18.92
C ALA A 710 -6.29 -16.35 20.41
N GLY A 711 -5.82 -15.13 20.68
CA GLY A 711 -5.63 -14.65 22.05
C GLY A 711 -6.06 -13.21 22.20
N ASP A 712 -6.43 -12.86 23.41
CA ASP A 712 -6.75 -11.48 23.76
C ASP A 712 -5.54 -10.56 23.55
N SER A 713 -4.40 -10.86 24.15
CA SER A 713 -3.19 -10.09 23.91
C SER A 713 -2.02 -10.98 23.52
N TYR A 714 -1.77 -12.05 24.27
CA TYR A 714 -0.69 -12.98 24.03
C TYR A 714 -1.10 -14.40 24.39
N VAL A 715 -0.92 -15.33 23.46
CA VAL A 715 -1.07 -16.77 23.74
C VAL A 715 0.14 -17.52 23.19
N LYS A 716 0.75 -18.34 24.03
CA LYS A 716 1.77 -19.30 23.64
C LYS A 716 1.24 -20.71 23.87
N VAL A 717 1.47 -21.62 22.93
CA VAL A 717 0.90 -22.97 22.95
C VAL A 717 1.99 -24.02 22.84
N TRP A 718 1.79 -25.11 23.55
CA TRP A 718 2.58 -26.32 23.53
C TRP A 718 1.69 -27.54 23.25
N LEU A 719 2.23 -28.49 22.53
CA LEU A 719 1.65 -29.83 22.34
C LEU A 719 2.62 -30.85 22.92
N ASN A 720 2.19 -31.66 23.88
CA ASN A 720 2.98 -32.73 24.50
C ASN A 720 4.35 -32.27 25.02
N GLY A 721 4.43 -31.03 25.53
CA GLY A 721 5.67 -30.41 26.00
C GLY A 721 6.46 -29.66 24.93
N HIS A 722 6.18 -29.87 23.63
CA HIS A 722 6.87 -29.21 22.53
C HIS A 722 6.26 -27.83 22.22
N ASP A 723 7.09 -26.83 22.08
CA ASP A 723 6.68 -25.49 21.67
C ASP A 723 6.12 -25.52 20.24
N ILE A 724 4.86 -25.11 20.07
CA ILE A 724 4.21 -24.99 18.77
C ILE A 724 4.35 -23.57 18.23
N GLY A 725 4.25 -22.58 19.10
CA GLY A 725 4.35 -21.20 18.72
C GLY A 725 3.51 -20.26 19.58
N LYS A 726 3.43 -19.02 19.14
CA LYS A 726 2.72 -17.95 19.85
C LYS A 726 1.93 -17.07 18.92
N VAL A 727 0.90 -16.44 19.46
CA VAL A 727 0.10 -15.37 18.88
C VAL A 727 0.21 -14.17 19.81
N MET A 728 0.42 -12.99 19.24
CA MET A 728 0.24 -11.71 19.91
C MET A 728 -0.83 -10.93 19.16
N ALA A 729 -1.85 -10.46 19.85
CA ALA A 729 -2.81 -9.55 19.28
C ALA A 729 -2.12 -8.22 18.96
N ARG A 730 -2.49 -7.62 17.85
CA ARG A 730 -2.07 -6.27 17.44
C ARG A 730 -3.14 -5.29 17.86
N ARG A 731 -2.76 -4.14 18.39
CA ARG A 731 -3.66 -3.00 18.48
C ARG A 731 -3.54 -2.12 17.23
N GLN A 732 -4.65 -1.89 16.59
CA GLN A 732 -4.80 -0.81 15.62
C GLN A 732 -5.59 0.32 16.29
N GLY A 733 -4.94 1.48 16.40
CA GLY A 733 -5.52 2.63 17.05
C GLY A 733 -5.59 2.50 18.58
N ALA A 734 -6.04 3.58 19.22
CA ALA A 734 -6.10 3.68 20.69
C ALA A 734 -6.98 2.62 21.35
N LEU A 735 -7.90 2.03 20.62
CA LEU A 735 -9.03 1.33 21.20
C LEU A 735 -9.42 0.02 20.49
N ARG A 736 -8.72 -0.42 19.44
CA ARG A 736 -9.01 -1.68 18.75
C ARG A 736 -7.88 -2.67 18.92
N ILE A 737 -8.24 -3.81 19.49
CA ILE A 737 -7.43 -5.02 19.39
C ILE A 737 -7.64 -5.56 17.98
N ASP A 738 -6.57 -5.70 17.21
CA ASP A 738 -6.65 -6.44 15.96
C ASP A 738 -6.70 -7.93 16.26
N LEU A 739 -7.91 -8.42 16.36
CA LEU A 739 -8.25 -9.81 16.66
C LEU A 739 -8.02 -10.75 15.46
N ARG A 740 -7.67 -10.20 14.30
CA ARG A 740 -7.34 -10.93 13.09
C ARG A 740 -6.08 -11.77 13.23
N ARG A 741 -5.35 -11.66 14.35
CA ARG A 741 -4.19 -12.47 14.62
C ARG A 741 -4.55 -13.84 15.15
N THR A 742 -5.07 -14.68 14.29
CA THR A 742 -5.06 -16.13 14.51
C THR A 742 -3.79 -16.72 13.90
N LYS A 743 -3.19 -17.70 14.50
CA LYS A 743 -2.17 -18.53 13.90
C LYS A 743 -2.67 -19.95 13.69
N TYR A 744 -2.10 -20.56 12.68
CA TYR A 744 -2.51 -21.84 12.17
C TYR A 744 -1.29 -22.73 11.92
N TRP A 745 -1.32 -23.97 12.38
CA TRP A 745 -0.26 -24.95 12.19
C TRP A 745 -0.86 -26.30 11.83
N ASP A 746 -0.25 -27.03 10.90
CA ASP A 746 -0.46 -28.47 10.77
C ASP A 746 0.48 -29.20 11.74
N ILE A 747 -0.11 -29.80 12.77
CA ILE A 747 0.60 -30.47 13.84
C ILE A 747 0.48 -32.01 13.78
N ALA A 748 0.03 -32.57 12.65
CA ALA A 748 -0.22 -34.01 12.48
C ALA A 748 0.98 -34.86 12.89
N LYS A 749 2.19 -34.42 12.55
CA LYS A 749 3.44 -35.13 12.88
C LYS A 749 3.84 -35.04 14.37
N LYS A 750 3.20 -34.15 15.14
CA LYS A 750 3.51 -33.89 16.55
C LYS A 750 2.52 -34.55 17.51
N LEU A 751 1.47 -35.16 17.00
CA LEU A 751 0.49 -35.90 17.80
C LEU A 751 0.98 -37.30 18.12
N ASN A 752 0.76 -37.71 19.37
CA ASN A 752 0.92 -39.10 19.79
C ASN A 752 -0.28 -39.91 19.25
N LYS A 753 -0.03 -40.82 18.31
CA LYS A 753 -1.07 -41.54 17.57
C LYS A 753 -1.80 -42.55 18.45
N ASP A 754 -1.07 -43.20 19.39
CA ASP A 754 -1.57 -44.29 20.21
C ASP A 754 -1.60 -43.93 21.68
N GLY A 755 -1.69 -42.66 22.02
CA GLY A 755 -1.57 -42.23 23.39
C GLY A 755 -2.25 -40.91 23.74
N ARG A 756 -2.02 -40.56 24.99
CA ARG A 756 -2.52 -39.30 25.52
C ARG A 756 -1.80 -38.11 24.88
N ASN A 757 -2.56 -37.14 24.50
CA ASN A 757 -2.08 -35.84 24.02
C ASN A 757 -2.49 -34.74 25.01
N VAL A 758 -1.74 -33.66 25.05
CA VAL A 758 -2.02 -32.47 25.85
C VAL A 758 -1.77 -31.23 25.04
N ILE A 759 -2.79 -30.39 24.89
CA ILE A 759 -2.61 -28.99 24.52
C ILE A 759 -2.49 -28.18 25.80
N ALA A 760 -1.40 -27.44 25.93
CA ALA A 760 -1.15 -26.50 27.00
C ALA A 760 -0.96 -25.10 26.44
N ALA A 761 -1.55 -24.09 27.08
CA ALA A 761 -1.44 -22.73 26.63
C ALA A 761 -1.21 -21.75 27.78
N ARG A 762 -0.42 -20.72 27.55
CA ARG A 762 -0.28 -19.58 28.44
C ARG A 762 -0.88 -18.37 27.77
N ALA A 763 -1.94 -17.82 28.32
CA ALA A 763 -2.55 -16.58 27.85
C ALA A 763 -2.24 -15.43 28.83
N ILE A 764 -1.93 -14.26 28.28
CA ILE A 764 -1.59 -13.07 29.05
C ILE A 764 -2.31 -11.88 28.44
N SER A 765 -3.01 -11.10 29.28
CA SER A 765 -3.50 -9.77 28.91
C SER A 765 -2.50 -8.71 29.37
N TYR A 766 -2.13 -7.83 28.46
CA TYR A 766 -1.24 -6.71 28.74
C TYR A 766 -1.98 -5.38 28.87
N GLN A 767 -3.31 -5.41 28.81
CA GLN A 767 -4.11 -4.20 28.75
C GLN A 767 -4.47 -3.69 30.15
N GLN A 768 -4.23 -2.42 30.34
CA GLN A 768 -4.77 -1.63 31.44
C GLN A 768 -5.57 -0.46 30.82
N ILE A 769 -6.83 -0.68 30.44
CA ILE A 769 -7.68 0.37 29.90
C ILE A 769 -8.29 1.20 31.03
N PRO A 770 -8.31 2.53 30.92
CA PRO A 770 -8.97 3.41 31.88
C PRO A 770 -10.46 3.08 32.01
N GLN A 771 -10.97 3.19 33.24
CA GLN A 771 -12.39 2.93 33.54
C GLN A 771 -13.33 3.90 32.82
N SER A 772 -12.85 5.10 32.49
CA SER A 772 -13.59 6.14 31.73
C SER A 772 -13.87 5.74 30.27
N GLU A 773 -13.12 4.78 29.72
CA GLU A 773 -13.28 4.30 28.34
C GLU A 773 -14.11 3.01 28.24
N LYS A 774 -14.61 2.48 29.36
CA LYS A 774 -15.43 1.25 29.43
C LYS A 774 -16.77 1.32 28.69
N LYS A 775 -17.15 2.45 28.09
CA LYS A 775 -18.44 2.64 27.44
C LYS A 775 -18.61 1.96 26.09
N SER A 776 -17.57 1.39 25.51
CA SER A 776 -17.66 0.66 24.26
C SER A 776 -17.77 -0.83 24.52
N SER A 777 -18.79 -1.47 23.98
CA SER A 777 -19.06 -2.92 24.04
C SER A 777 -17.90 -3.80 23.54
N VAL A 778 -16.84 -3.20 23.03
CA VAL A 778 -15.65 -3.82 22.46
C VAL A 778 -14.65 -4.31 23.52
N TYR A 779 -14.81 -3.95 24.81
CA TYR A 779 -13.77 -4.09 25.83
C TYR A 779 -14.15 -4.92 27.06
N HIS A 780 -15.11 -5.78 26.94
CA HIS A 780 -15.64 -6.51 28.12
C HIS A 780 -14.64 -7.44 28.81
N ASN A 781 -13.43 -7.67 28.27
CA ASN A 781 -12.50 -8.63 28.84
C ASN A 781 -11.02 -8.25 28.77
N ASP A 782 -10.73 -6.99 28.60
CA ASP A 782 -9.38 -6.49 28.30
C ASP A 782 -8.32 -6.66 29.40
N ARG A 783 -8.69 -7.23 30.54
CA ARG A 783 -7.81 -7.38 31.70
C ARG A 783 -7.44 -8.81 32.03
N SER A 784 -8.15 -9.79 31.50
CA SER A 784 -7.89 -11.19 31.73
C SER A 784 -7.18 -11.82 30.53
N GLY A 785 -6.15 -12.63 30.80
CA GLY A 785 -5.53 -13.47 29.80
C GLY A 785 -6.56 -14.49 29.30
N ALA A 786 -6.88 -14.46 28.01
CA ALA A 786 -7.84 -15.37 27.41
C ALA A 786 -7.31 -15.97 26.10
N ALA A 787 -7.71 -17.20 25.83
CA ALA A 787 -7.35 -17.91 24.62
C ALA A 787 -8.57 -18.60 24.00
N ASN A 788 -8.57 -18.63 22.67
CA ASN A 788 -9.46 -19.48 21.89
C ASN A 788 -8.59 -20.42 21.03
N ILE A 789 -8.76 -21.72 21.24
CA ILE A 789 -7.96 -22.76 20.61
C ILE A 789 -8.91 -23.76 19.95
N TYR A 790 -8.61 -24.06 18.68
CA TYR A 790 -9.37 -24.99 17.88
C TYR A 790 -8.42 -25.92 17.12
N LEU A 791 -8.52 -27.23 17.36
CA LEU A 791 -7.77 -28.26 16.66
C LEU A 791 -8.75 -29.14 15.90
N LYS A 792 -8.61 -29.21 14.59
CA LYS A 792 -9.33 -30.15 13.72
C LYS A 792 -8.36 -31.20 13.20
N ILE A 793 -8.64 -32.46 13.48
CA ILE A 793 -7.88 -33.63 13.01
C ILE A 793 -8.68 -34.26 11.89
N GLU A 794 -8.05 -34.41 10.74
CA GLU A 794 -8.62 -35.12 9.57
C GLU A 794 -7.91 -36.45 9.40
N TYR A 795 -8.69 -37.51 9.31
CA TYR A 795 -8.20 -38.86 9.08
C TYR A 795 -8.22 -39.21 7.62
N THR A 796 -7.43 -40.19 7.23
CA THR A 796 -7.35 -40.63 5.80
C THR A 796 -8.65 -41.26 5.29
N ASP A 797 -9.52 -41.73 6.19
CA ASP A 797 -10.86 -42.25 5.88
C ASP A 797 -11.92 -41.16 5.65
N GLY A 798 -11.51 -39.87 5.75
CA GLY A 798 -12.39 -38.72 5.61
C GLY A 798 -13.12 -38.30 6.88
N THR A 799 -13.02 -39.09 7.98
CA THR A 799 -13.61 -38.68 9.28
C THR A 799 -12.79 -37.59 9.94
N THR A 800 -13.41 -36.86 10.87
CA THR A 800 -12.75 -35.78 11.59
C THR A 800 -12.96 -35.90 13.11
N GLN A 801 -12.02 -35.33 13.86
CA GLN A 801 -12.11 -35.16 15.32
C GLN A 801 -11.76 -33.72 15.66
N THR A 802 -12.49 -33.12 16.59
CA THR A 802 -12.28 -31.72 16.99
C THR A 802 -11.99 -31.61 18.48
N ILE A 803 -10.95 -30.86 18.84
CA ILE A 803 -10.65 -30.47 20.21
C ILE A 803 -10.67 -28.93 20.24
N MET A 804 -11.50 -28.34 21.12
CA MET A 804 -11.69 -26.89 21.15
C MET A 804 -11.79 -26.39 22.59
N THR A 805 -11.47 -25.11 22.78
CA THR A 805 -11.68 -24.45 24.06
C THR A 805 -13.17 -24.35 24.38
N ASN A 806 -13.50 -24.81 25.57
CA ASN A 806 -14.83 -24.82 26.17
C ASN A 806 -14.68 -24.95 27.69
N GLN A 807 -15.80 -25.03 28.42
CA GLN A 807 -15.82 -25.17 29.89
C GLN A 807 -15.09 -26.39 30.45
N TYR A 808 -14.74 -27.37 29.64
CA TYR A 808 -14.06 -28.61 30.05
C TYR A 808 -12.53 -28.50 29.98
N TRP A 809 -11.98 -27.32 29.80
CA TRP A 809 -10.55 -27.06 29.97
C TRP A 809 -10.24 -26.78 31.43
N LYS A 810 -9.00 -26.95 31.80
CA LYS A 810 -8.49 -26.65 33.14
C LYS A 810 -7.59 -25.44 33.10
N SER A 811 -7.56 -24.70 34.21
CA SER A 811 -6.76 -23.48 34.34
C SER A 811 -6.03 -23.41 35.67
N SER A 812 -4.85 -22.78 35.65
CA SER A 812 -4.11 -22.35 36.85
C SER A 812 -3.59 -20.92 36.65
N THR A 813 -3.50 -20.18 37.74
CA THR A 813 -2.85 -18.84 37.74
C THR A 813 -1.35 -18.94 38.02
N HIS A 814 -0.89 -20.09 38.46
CA HIS A 814 0.50 -20.38 38.81
C HIS A 814 1.15 -21.29 37.77
N LYS A 815 2.42 -21.05 37.51
CA LYS A 815 3.22 -21.93 36.67
C LYS A 815 3.77 -23.07 37.52
N GLU A 816 3.51 -24.28 37.11
CA GLU A 816 4.08 -25.49 37.73
C GLU A 816 5.08 -26.17 36.79
N ASP A 817 6.08 -26.83 37.33
CA ASP A 817 7.08 -27.51 36.50
C ASP A 817 6.47 -28.70 35.76
N GLY A 818 6.81 -28.87 34.52
CA GLY A 818 6.29 -29.95 33.67
C GLY A 818 4.83 -29.77 33.19
N TRP A 819 4.15 -28.70 33.53
CA TRP A 819 2.73 -28.48 33.22
C TRP A 819 2.35 -28.62 31.72
N THR A 820 3.30 -28.51 30.81
CA THR A 820 3.08 -28.73 29.39
C THR A 820 3.17 -30.17 28.92
N LYS A 821 3.64 -31.09 29.81
CA LYS A 821 3.91 -32.50 29.48
C LYS A 821 2.67 -33.37 29.69
N THR A 822 2.64 -34.53 29.03
CA THR A 822 1.52 -35.48 29.08
C THR A 822 1.38 -36.17 30.45
N ASN A 823 2.48 -36.35 31.16
CA ASN A 823 2.54 -37.01 32.48
C ASN A 823 2.29 -36.06 33.66
N PHE A 824 2.10 -34.75 33.39
CA PHE A 824 1.81 -33.80 34.48
C PHE A 824 0.42 -34.07 35.07
N ASP A 825 0.32 -34.09 36.40
CA ASP A 825 -0.98 -34.18 37.06
C ASP A 825 -1.61 -32.79 37.21
N ASP A 826 -2.79 -32.64 36.66
CA ASP A 826 -3.58 -31.40 36.70
C ASP A 826 -4.87 -31.54 37.51
N VAL A 827 -4.88 -32.50 38.52
CA VAL A 827 -6.07 -32.76 39.30
C VAL A 827 -6.53 -31.51 40.05
N ASP A 828 -5.60 -30.73 40.59
CA ASP A 828 -5.85 -29.51 41.35
C ASP A 828 -6.13 -28.28 40.50
N TRP A 829 -6.01 -28.39 39.19
CA TRP A 829 -6.32 -27.28 38.29
C TRP A 829 -7.83 -27.08 38.19
N LEU A 830 -8.26 -25.83 38.31
CA LEU A 830 -9.68 -25.46 38.32
C LEU A 830 -10.26 -25.41 36.87
N PRO A 831 -11.58 -25.62 36.71
CA PRO A 831 -12.23 -25.37 35.44
C PRO A 831 -11.99 -23.93 34.94
N VAL A 832 -11.97 -23.74 33.65
CA VAL A 832 -11.87 -22.41 33.06
C VAL A 832 -13.17 -21.63 33.20
N THR A 833 -13.08 -20.30 33.16
CA THR A 833 -14.23 -19.43 32.90
C THR A 833 -14.35 -19.22 31.40
N VAL A 834 -15.54 -19.51 30.84
CA VAL A 834 -15.90 -19.16 29.48
C VAL A 834 -16.20 -17.66 29.44
N VAL A 835 -15.47 -16.95 28.60
CA VAL A 835 -15.59 -15.49 28.48
C VAL A 835 -16.87 -15.15 27.73
N LYS A 836 -17.85 -14.56 28.44
CA LYS A 836 -19.11 -14.07 27.85
C LYS A 836 -18.88 -12.72 27.16
N GLY A 837 -19.48 -12.49 26.01
CA GLY A 837 -19.37 -11.22 25.27
C GLY A 837 -18.14 -11.10 24.36
N ALA A 838 -17.09 -11.90 24.57
CA ALA A 838 -15.98 -12.00 23.61
C ALA A 838 -16.45 -12.49 22.24
N GLU A 839 -17.59 -13.15 22.20
CA GLU A 839 -18.22 -13.64 20.96
C GLU A 839 -18.55 -12.54 19.96
N THR A 840 -18.95 -11.36 20.44
CA THR A 840 -19.29 -10.21 19.58
C THR A 840 -18.05 -9.53 19.01
N ILE A 841 -16.93 -9.63 19.69
CA ILE A 841 -15.68 -8.94 19.33
C ILE A 841 -14.77 -9.86 18.51
N TYR A 842 -14.62 -11.10 18.97
CA TYR A 842 -13.67 -12.07 18.42
C TYR A 842 -14.30 -12.97 17.35
N LYS A 843 -15.63 -13.10 17.39
CA LYS A 843 -16.38 -13.99 16.53
C LYS A 843 -16.16 -13.76 15.02
N PRO A 844 -16.08 -12.52 14.48
CA PRO A 844 -15.92 -12.34 13.06
C PRO A 844 -14.61 -12.92 12.50
N GLU A 845 -13.52 -12.73 13.18
CA GLU A 845 -12.19 -13.00 12.62
C GLU A 845 -11.73 -14.43 12.86
N PHE A 846 -11.98 -14.92 14.02
CA PHE A 846 -11.76 -16.33 14.32
C PHE A 846 -12.74 -17.23 13.58
N LYS A 847 -13.99 -16.80 13.52
CA LYS A 847 -15.07 -17.42 12.78
C LYS A 847 -14.77 -17.55 11.28
N TYR A 848 -14.07 -16.57 10.72
CA TYR A 848 -13.72 -16.55 9.32
C TYR A 848 -12.38 -17.23 9.02
N GLY A 849 -11.71 -17.73 10.04
CA GLY A 849 -10.40 -18.35 9.88
C GLY A 849 -9.40 -17.45 9.16
N LEU A 850 -9.52 -16.13 9.34
CA LEU A 850 -8.59 -15.20 8.72
C LEU A 850 -7.19 -15.44 9.29
N PRO A 851 -6.19 -15.60 8.42
CA PRO A 851 -4.83 -15.71 8.88
C PRO A 851 -4.46 -14.47 9.66
N SER A 852 -3.78 -14.70 10.77
CA SER A 852 -3.27 -13.57 11.53
C SER A 852 -2.40 -12.68 10.65
N TYR A 853 -2.61 -11.39 10.76
CA TYR A 853 -1.53 -10.47 10.49
C TYR A 853 -0.34 -10.90 11.32
N VAL A 854 0.57 -11.37 10.64
CA VAL A 854 1.86 -11.73 11.09
C VAL A 854 2.29 -11.02 12.36
N GLY A 855 2.45 -11.77 13.38
CA GLY A 855 3.74 -11.66 14.01
C GLY A 855 4.79 -12.23 13.06
N LEU A 856 5.32 -11.47 12.18
CA LEU A 856 6.56 -11.73 11.49
C LEU A 856 7.70 -11.72 12.47
#